data_dea23867b31e10726e555ac659a21e5b
#
_entry.id   dea23867b31e10726e555ac659a21e5b
#
_cell.length_a   1.000
_cell.length_b   1.000
_cell.length_c   1.000
_cell.angle_alpha   90.00
_cell.angle_beta   90.00
_cell.angle_gamma   90.00
#
_symmetry.space_group_name_H-M   'P 1'
#
loop_
_entity.id
_entity.type
_entity.pdbx_description
1 polymer ?
#
loop_
_entity_poly.entity_id
_entity_poly.type
_entity_poly.pdbx_seq_one_letter_code
_entity_poly.pdbx_strand_id
1 'polypeptide(L)'
;KKLGIIRKIKKKHIFLALLAVIVLGGLAKAYSAWVGTTRIAFLNYQAIALGQISHANDNAMIKLSEITTDDFDHLDDYDMIIVNGMGLRIDENQRKQLEEASYKVPTLTHAATNPANNIVSVDNFDADYLMQYIENGGKKNYHSMLAYIRKFIDGKKFMAPEPERVNERPDYLLTHFDPKDEKGDELGFNSIREYNAFLAKNGLYKKGAPTIMLTGFMGAAPDMEKAFEKKGFMVYRINKLQSFIAGHHADSIQANAVVNMAHGRLGDYFVEFMKQKNIPLFSPLNINRLTTEWESDKQGMNGGFMSQSIVTPEIDGAIRPYVVFGQRINKEGLQEVYGIPDRMESFVESVLGYVNLKNKKNSSKRIAIFYFKGPGQNALTASGMEVVPSLYNLLVRLKNEGYNVGKLPANPQKLAKMIQAQGAVFGTYAEGAYAKFLQSGHPALVTAHQFAGWTQKALSKKMIKEMNQLYGSFPGKYMATDDGKLAVARLQFGNVALLPQMMAGVGGDSFKIVHGTDQAPPYTYVASYLWARYAFSADALIHFGTHGSLEYTPRKQVALDSNDWSDRLIGVVPHFYIYTIGNVGEAMIAKRRTYAQTQSYLTPPFKESELRQTYKQLSDAIQSYEKKATVEQSLKVKALTVKMGIARELGLDAKQMNKPYSADEIARVENYAEELANEKITGKLYTLGVPYDNDDIRTSVYAMATDPIAYGMLAVDKLKGRAQEGVEKHKQLFDRLYLSKARNTVTQLLGSASVSDEYICRYVGITPAELQMARKVEAMQAAPDPIQMMMQMADQMGGAKEAKPKKVDHRTVSELRAAKVSRKKKVPQMSREAFEKMEQTGRFPDKMMEAIKKGQKWYQEDLKRAKMAKAGKGKSSQTGRSSKDKGMMMSKAPKYTRQQIRLAQAITTVEHALQNVGKYSEALRQSPLNEMSSLMNALNGGFTAPSPGGDLIVNPNTLPTGRNLFSINVENTPSEDAWEKAKELCDNTIKMYCERHKGEYPRK
;
A
#
# COMPACT_ATOMS: atom_id res chain seq x y z
N LYS A 1 11.81 -92.94 23.48
CA LYS A 1 12.81 -91.96 24.00
C LYS A 1 13.22 -90.92 22.92
N LYS A 2 13.38 -91.22 21.63
CA LYS A 2 13.73 -90.24 20.58
C LYS A 2 12.69 -89.13 20.34
N LEU A 3 11.41 -89.41 20.45
CA LEU A 3 10.31 -88.42 20.30
C LEU A 3 10.28 -87.36 21.42
N GLY A 4 10.61 -87.82 22.63
CA GLY A 4 10.64 -86.87 23.81
C GLY A 4 11.79 -85.88 23.79
N ILE A 5 12.97 -86.34 23.21
CA ILE A 5 14.12 -85.45 23.09
C ILE A 5 13.88 -84.39 22.01
N ILE A 6 13.32 -84.76 20.87
CA ILE A 6 12.97 -83.83 19.81
C ILE A 6 11.94 -82.79 20.24
N ARG A 7 10.96 -83.19 21.08
CA ARG A 7 9.98 -82.26 21.66
C ARG A 7 10.57 -81.32 22.68
N LYS A 8 11.56 -81.70 23.47
CA LYS A 8 12.29 -80.83 24.40
C LYS A 8 13.22 -79.91 23.69
N ILE A 9 13.89 -80.36 22.60
CA ILE A 9 14.74 -79.47 21.77
C ILE A 9 13.90 -78.44 21.07
N LYS A 10 12.77 -78.79 20.48
CA LYS A 10 11.84 -77.76 19.87
C LYS A 10 11.34 -76.76 20.87
N LYS A 11 10.94 -77.13 22.04
CA LYS A 11 10.49 -76.22 23.12
C LYS A 11 11.63 -75.27 23.55
N LYS A 12 12.87 -75.79 23.67
CA LYS A 12 14.05 -74.98 24.04
C LYS A 12 14.42 -73.98 22.91
N HIS A 13 14.27 -74.32 21.65
CA HIS A 13 14.49 -73.44 20.51
C HIS A 13 13.42 -72.38 20.38
N ILE A 14 12.11 -72.74 20.67
CA ILE A 14 11.02 -71.76 20.69
C ILE A 14 11.21 -70.77 21.85
N PHE A 15 11.62 -71.24 23.02
CA PHE A 15 11.91 -70.42 24.16
C PHE A 15 13.08 -69.44 23.89
N LEU A 16 14.19 -69.98 23.29
CA LEU A 16 15.34 -69.17 22.90
C LEU A 16 14.96 -68.13 21.80
N ALA A 17 14.11 -68.49 20.85
CA ALA A 17 13.62 -67.56 19.81
C ALA A 17 12.71 -66.48 20.45
N LEU A 18 11.80 -66.81 21.35
CA LEU A 18 11.00 -65.86 22.10
C LEU A 18 11.85 -64.95 22.98
N LEU A 19 12.86 -65.49 23.66
CA LEU A 19 13.81 -64.69 24.45
C LEU A 19 14.63 -63.76 23.56
N ALA A 20 15.07 -64.22 22.41
CA ALA A 20 15.76 -63.37 21.41
C ALA A 20 14.86 -62.24 20.89
N VAL A 21 13.58 -62.48 20.61
CA VAL A 21 12.61 -61.47 20.21
C VAL A 21 12.37 -60.45 21.34
N ILE A 22 12.25 -60.92 22.60
CA ILE A 22 12.13 -60.02 23.75
C ILE A 22 13.39 -59.16 23.93
N VAL A 23 14.57 -59.74 23.82
CA VAL A 23 15.84 -59.05 23.96
C VAL A 23 16.00 -58.05 22.79
N LEU A 24 15.75 -58.46 21.56
CA LEU A 24 15.80 -57.60 20.36
C LEU A 24 14.76 -56.46 20.47
N GLY A 25 13.55 -56.77 20.92
CA GLY A 25 12.50 -55.75 21.19
C GLY A 25 12.91 -54.79 22.31
N GLY A 26 13.57 -55.29 23.38
CA GLY A 26 14.13 -54.44 24.44
C GLY A 26 15.25 -53.55 23.97
N LEU A 27 16.18 -54.10 23.13
CA LEU A 27 17.26 -53.34 22.51
C LEU A 27 16.73 -52.26 21.51
N ALA A 28 15.74 -52.61 20.69
CA ALA A 28 15.10 -51.66 19.78
C ALA A 28 14.41 -50.54 20.53
N LYS A 29 13.70 -50.87 21.65
CA LYS A 29 13.07 -49.87 22.50
C LYS A 29 14.10 -48.96 23.21
N ALA A 30 15.21 -49.53 23.72
CA ALA A 30 16.28 -48.76 24.30
C ALA A 30 17.00 -47.88 23.26
N TYR A 31 17.21 -48.38 22.04
CA TYR A 31 17.73 -47.59 20.93
C TYR A 31 16.80 -46.43 20.59
N SER A 32 15.52 -46.70 20.41
CA SER A 32 14.51 -45.64 20.14
C SER A 32 14.46 -44.60 21.27
N ALA A 33 14.50 -45.03 22.53
CA ALA A 33 14.42 -44.13 23.69
C ALA A 33 15.66 -43.28 23.90
N TRP A 34 16.88 -43.75 23.55
CA TRP A 34 18.11 -43.02 23.88
C TRP A 34 18.86 -42.48 22.67
N VAL A 35 18.67 -43.07 21.50
CA VAL A 35 19.44 -42.76 20.29
C VAL A 35 18.53 -42.26 19.17
N GLY A 36 17.29 -42.67 19.10
CA GLY A 36 16.38 -42.38 18.00
C GLY A 36 16.30 -40.89 17.59
N THR A 37 15.77 -40.67 16.44
CA THR A 37 15.55 -39.33 15.87
C THR A 37 14.50 -38.54 16.69
N THR A 38 14.72 -37.27 16.94
CA THR A 38 13.72 -36.36 17.50
C THR A 38 13.00 -35.63 16.35
N ARG A 39 11.68 -35.78 16.25
CA ARG A 39 10.84 -35.21 15.20
C ARG A 39 10.02 -34.06 15.80
N ILE A 40 10.23 -32.85 15.29
CA ILE A 40 9.58 -31.63 15.79
C ILE A 40 8.68 -31.07 14.71
N ALA A 41 7.39 -30.91 15.02
CA ALA A 41 6.41 -30.30 14.13
C ALA A 41 6.18 -28.84 14.49
N PHE A 42 6.00 -28.00 13.47
CA PHE A 42 5.67 -26.58 13.58
C PHE A 42 4.34 -26.32 12.90
N LEU A 43 3.34 -25.85 13.65
CA LEU A 43 2.02 -25.50 13.15
C LEU A 43 1.86 -23.96 13.10
N ASN A 44 1.37 -23.46 11.95
CA ASN A 44 1.10 -22.03 11.72
C ASN A 44 2.35 -21.15 11.88
N TYR A 45 3.51 -21.66 11.52
CA TYR A 45 4.76 -20.89 11.49
C TYR A 45 4.95 -20.21 10.14
N GLN A 46 5.50 -19.00 10.16
CA GLN A 46 5.87 -18.30 8.95
C GLN A 46 7.20 -18.84 8.39
N ALA A 47 7.31 -18.86 7.07
CA ALA A 47 8.51 -19.32 6.37
C ALA A 47 9.82 -18.64 6.82
N ILE A 48 9.74 -17.37 7.28
CA ILE A 48 10.88 -16.64 7.84
C ILE A 48 11.40 -17.34 9.11
N ALA A 49 10.51 -17.66 10.04
CA ALA A 49 10.88 -18.30 11.30
C ALA A 49 11.35 -19.74 11.06
N LEU A 50 10.66 -20.49 10.19
CA LEU A 50 11.05 -21.86 9.82
C LEU A 50 12.44 -21.89 9.18
N GLY A 51 12.73 -20.96 8.28
CA GLY A 51 14.05 -20.82 7.67
C GLY A 51 15.16 -20.55 8.70
N GLN A 52 14.91 -19.67 9.68
CA GLN A 52 15.88 -19.40 10.75
C GLN A 52 16.10 -20.61 11.67
N ILE A 53 15.03 -21.32 12.04
CA ILE A 53 15.10 -22.55 12.85
C ILE A 53 15.85 -23.65 12.10
N SER A 54 15.54 -23.84 10.81
CA SER A 54 16.22 -24.79 9.95
C SER A 54 17.73 -24.51 9.85
N HIS A 55 18.11 -23.25 9.63
CA HIS A 55 19.53 -22.85 9.60
C HIS A 55 20.25 -23.01 10.94
N ALA A 56 19.52 -23.05 12.05
CA ALA A 56 20.05 -23.29 13.38
C ALA A 56 20.20 -24.81 13.69
N ASN A 57 19.58 -25.68 12.91
CA ASN A 57 19.65 -27.14 13.08
C ASN A 57 20.93 -27.70 12.44
N ASP A 58 21.94 -27.96 13.23
CA ASP A 58 23.16 -28.67 12.83
C ASP A 58 23.19 -30.14 13.30
N ASN A 59 22.12 -30.63 13.94
CA ASN A 59 22.02 -31.96 14.51
C ASN A 59 21.26 -32.91 13.58
N ALA A 60 21.98 -33.85 12.96
CA ALA A 60 21.40 -34.84 12.06
C ALA A 60 20.34 -35.76 12.70
N MET A 61 20.26 -35.80 14.03
CA MET A 61 19.28 -36.59 14.78
C MET A 61 18.01 -35.79 15.11
N ILE A 62 17.89 -34.53 14.67
CA ILE A 62 16.67 -33.70 14.79
C ILE A 62 16.08 -33.49 13.40
N LYS A 63 14.82 -33.87 13.23
CA LYS A 63 14.07 -33.63 12.01
C LYS A 63 12.95 -32.62 12.28
N LEU A 64 12.86 -31.62 11.43
CA LEU A 64 11.86 -30.55 11.48
C LEU A 64 10.80 -30.80 10.41
N SER A 65 9.55 -30.56 10.73
CA SER A 65 8.43 -30.65 9.79
C SER A 65 7.51 -29.44 9.97
N GLU A 66 7.09 -28.83 8.87
CA GLU A 66 5.95 -27.92 8.86
C GLU A 66 4.69 -28.75 8.70
N ILE A 67 3.69 -28.51 9.53
CA ILE A 67 2.39 -29.17 9.46
C ILE A 67 1.28 -28.14 9.25
N THR A 68 0.28 -28.56 8.50
CA THR A 68 -0.93 -27.78 8.24
C THR A 68 -2.11 -28.39 8.97
N THR A 69 -3.26 -27.75 8.90
CA THR A 69 -4.51 -28.30 9.46
C THR A 69 -4.99 -29.57 8.77
N ASP A 70 -4.45 -29.88 7.58
CA ASP A 70 -4.74 -31.12 6.85
C ASP A 70 -3.93 -32.32 7.37
N ASP A 71 -2.87 -32.09 8.18
CA ASP A 71 -1.97 -33.12 8.73
C ASP A 71 -2.40 -33.60 10.12
N PHE A 72 -3.56 -33.22 10.63
CA PHE A 72 -3.99 -33.51 12.01
C PHE A 72 -4.22 -35.00 12.31
N ASP A 73 -4.39 -35.82 11.31
CA ASP A 73 -4.49 -37.29 11.48
C ASP A 73 -3.14 -37.95 11.84
N HIS A 74 -2.02 -37.20 11.70
CA HIS A 74 -0.65 -37.67 11.90
C HIS A 74 0.12 -36.98 13.04
N LEU A 75 -0.58 -36.28 13.94
CA LEU A 75 0.05 -35.54 15.04
C LEU A 75 0.82 -36.47 16.01
N ASP A 76 0.41 -37.70 16.14
CA ASP A 76 1.06 -38.73 17.00
C ASP A 76 2.45 -39.18 16.45
N ASP A 77 2.81 -38.81 15.23
CA ASP A 77 4.09 -39.19 14.60
C ASP A 77 5.28 -38.34 15.07
N TYR A 78 5.02 -37.28 15.85
CA TYR A 78 6.04 -36.34 16.34
C TYR A 78 6.41 -36.57 17.79
N ASP A 79 7.59 -36.08 18.17
CA ASP A 79 8.12 -36.12 19.54
C ASP A 79 7.92 -34.77 20.25
N MET A 80 7.59 -33.70 19.49
CA MET A 80 7.20 -32.37 19.97
C MET A 80 6.39 -31.63 18.93
N ILE A 81 5.34 -30.91 19.35
CA ILE A 81 4.56 -30.00 18.50
C ILE A 81 4.67 -28.57 19.03
N ILE A 82 5.10 -27.64 18.21
CA ILE A 82 5.16 -26.21 18.53
C ILE A 82 4.17 -25.44 17.67
N VAL A 83 3.25 -24.74 18.32
CA VAL A 83 2.14 -24.04 17.67
C VAL A 83 2.29 -22.53 17.83
N ASN A 84 2.31 -21.81 16.71
CA ASN A 84 2.12 -20.35 16.74
C ASN A 84 0.61 -20.07 16.73
N GLY A 85 0.07 -19.68 17.88
CA GLY A 85 -1.37 -19.42 18.03
C GLY A 85 -1.82 -18.05 17.47
N MET A 86 -0.90 -17.22 16.97
CA MET A 86 -1.24 -15.92 16.41
C MET A 86 -2.02 -16.08 15.09
N GLY A 87 -3.29 -15.67 15.10
CA GLY A 87 -4.14 -15.77 13.92
C GLY A 87 -4.48 -17.21 13.49
N LEU A 88 -4.17 -18.22 14.31
CA LEU A 88 -4.48 -19.63 14.02
C LEU A 88 -6.00 -19.85 13.91
N ARG A 89 -6.45 -20.30 12.75
CA ARG A 89 -7.83 -20.63 12.44
C ARG A 89 -7.96 -22.13 12.34
N ILE A 90 -8.51 -22.74 13.39
CA ILE A 90 -8.88 -24.16 13.45
C ILE A 90 -10.32 -24.25 13.93
N ASP A 91 -11.06 -25.21 13.39
CA ASP A 91 -12.40 -25.52 13.82
C ASP A 91 -12.40 -26.31 15.14
N GLU A 92 -13.59 -26.63 15.68
CA GLU A 92 -13.73 -27.30 16.96
C GLU A 92 -13.22 -28.76 16.92
N ASN A 93 -13.39 -29.45 15.79
CA ASN A 93 -12.92 -30.82 15.61
C ASN A 93 -11.37 -30.87 15.52
N GLN A 94 -10.77 -29.96 14.75
CA GLN A 94 -9.31 -29.83 14.65
C GLN A 94 -8.70 -29.45 16.01
N ARG A 95 -9.36 -28.56 16.77
CA ARG A 95 -8.90 -28.23 18.13
C ARG A 95 -8.91 -29.46 19.03
N LYS A 96 -9.99 -30.25 18.98
CA LYS A 96 -10.10 -31.48 19.76
C LYS A 96 -9.02 -32.50 19.37
N GLN A 97 -8.75 -32.68 18.08
CA GLN A 97 -7.65 -33.54 17.61
C GLN A 97 -6.28 -33.10 18.17
N LEU A 98 -6.02 -31.78 18.17
CA LEU A 98 -4.77 -31.23 18.70
C LEU A 98 -4.70 -31.39 20.25
N GLU A 99 -5.82 -31.22 20.96
CA GLU A 99 -5.91 -31.50 22.40
C GLU A 99 -5.66 -32.98 22.69
N GLU A 100 -6.31 -33.91 21.97
CA GLU A 100 -6.12 -35.35 22.14
C GLU A 100 -4.67 -35.76 21.85
N ALA A 101 -4.06 -35.21 20.79
CA ALA A 101 -2.63 -35.43 20.49
C ALA A 101 -1.72 -34.92 21.61
N SER A 102 -2.07 -33.79 22.25
CA SER A 102 -1.28 -33.20 23.32
C SER A 102 -1.16 -34.07 24.59
N TYR A 103 -2.03 -35.03 24.78
CA TYR A 103 -1.91 -36.03 25.87
C TYR A 103 -0.81 -37.08 25.63
N LYS A 104 -0.39 -37.24 24.36
CA LYS A 104 0.64 -38.20 23.96
C LYS A 104 1.95 -37.54 23.53
N VAL A 105 1.84 -36.42 22.83
CA VAL A 105 2.94 -35.65 22.25
C VAL A 105 3.07 -34.31 22.96
N PRO A 106 4.24 -34.01 23.60
CA PRO A 106 4.49 -32.72 24.19
C PRO A 106 4.17 -31.58 23.22
N THR A 107 3.25 -30.70 23.60
CA THR A 107 2.74 -29.61 22.77
C THR A 107 2.94 -28.28 23.47
N LEU A 108 3.41 -27.28 22.73
CA LEU A 108 3.59 -25.92 23.22
C LEU A 108 2.94 -24.92 22.25
N THR A 109 1.85 -24.28 22.65
CA THR A 109 1.29 -23.12 21.94
C THR A 109 1.84 -21.83 22.52
N HIS A 110 2.28 -20.91 21.65
CA HIS A 110 2.66 -19.54 22.02
C HIS A 110 1.84 -18.52 21.22
N ALA A 111 1.79 -17.29 21.74
CA ALA A 111 1.13 -16.14 21.10
C ALA A 111 -0.35 -16.39 20.70
N ALA A 112 -1.09 -17.20 21.42
CA ALA A 112 -2.48 -17.54 21.11
C ALA A 112 -3.37 -16.28 21.14
N THR A 113 -3.91 -15.87 19.97
CA THR A 113 -4.92 -14.79 19.87
C THR A 113 -6.29 -15.26 20.33
N ASN A 114 -6.62 -16.54 20.10
CA ASN A 114 -7.79 -17.19 20.67
C ASN A 114 -7.36 -18.03 21.89
N PRO A 115 -7.82 -17.69 23.11
CA PRO A 115 -7.46 -18.44 24.32
C PRO A 115 -7.79 -19.93 24.25
N ALA A 116 -8.82 -20.32 23.51
CA ALA A 116 -9.21 -21.72 23.33
C ALA A 116 -8.14 -22.54 22.56
N ASN A 117 -7.29 -21.90 21.78
CA ASN A 117 -6.20 -22.53 21.04
C ASN A 117 -4.89 -22.61 21.87
N ASN A 118 -4.90 -22.18 23.12
CA ASN A 118 -3.69 -22.20 23.97
C ASN A 118 -3.50 -23.57 24.62
N ILE A 119 -3.02 -24.54 23.85
CA ILE A 119 -2.78 -25.92 24.29
C ILE A 119 -1.30 -26.04 24.68
N VAL A 120 -1.03 -26.35 25.95
CA VAL A 120 0.31 -26.55 26.51
C VAL A 120 0.32 -27.79 27.37
N SER A 121 1.06 -28.83 26.98
CA SER A 121 1.17 -30.09 27.72
C SER A 121 2.59 -30.36 28.25
N VAL A 122 3.55 -29.48 27.97
CA VAL A 122 4.88 -29.53 28.60
C VAL A 122 4.88 -28.94 30.02
N ASP A 123 5.85 -29.32 30.87
CA ASP A 123 6.01 -28.75 32.23
C ASP A 123 6.13 -27.23 32.16
N ASN A 124 5.59 -26.52 33.16
CA ASN A 124 5.60 -25.06 33.18
C ASN A 124 7.00 -24.44 33.09
N PHE A 125 8.02 -25.07 33.68
CA PHE A 125 9.40 -24.60 33.53
C PHE A 125 9.89 -24.76 32.11
N ASP A 126 9.64 -25.93 31.50
CA ASP A 126 10.04 -26.25 30.14
C ASP A 126 9.33 -25.32 29.15
N ALA A 127 8.04 -25.07 29.34
CA ALA A 127 7.26 -24.12 28.53
C ALA A 127 7.87 -22.70 28.63
N ASP A 128 8.09 -22.19 29.84
CA ASP A 128 8.66 -20.85 30.03
C ASP A 128 10.08 -20.72 29.41
N TYR A 129 10.87 -21.80 29.48
CA TYR A 129 12.24 -21.78 28.96
C TYR A 129 12.28 -21.84 27.43
N LEU A 130 11.45 -22.71 26.83
CA LEU A 130 11.25 -22.77 25.37
C LEU A 130 10.71 -21.46 24.81
N MET A 131 9.75 -20.85 25.51
CA MET A 131 9.23 -19.52 25.16
C MET A 131 10.31 -18.45 25.14
N GLN A 132 11.26 -18.46 26.09
CA GLN A 132 12.35 -17.49 26.09
C GLN A 132 13.27 -17.66 24.87
N TYR A 133 13.56 -18.89 24.42
CA TYR A 133 14.29 -19.12 23.19
C TYR A 133 13.53 -18.59 21.96
N ILE A 134 12.23 -18.83 21.90
CA ILE A 134 11.37 -18.37 20.79
C ILE A 134 11.28 -16.83 20.77
N GLU A 135 11.03 -16.20 21.92
CA GLU A 135 10.88 -14.75 22.04
C GLU A 135 12.16 -13.98 21.71
N ASN A 136 13.33 -14.51 22.09
CA ASN A 136 14.61 -13.89 21.75
C ASN A 136 15.08 -14.24 20.33
N GLY A 137 14.68 -15.39 19.78
CA GLY A 137 15.02 -15.80 18.43
C GLY A 137 16.51 -15.85 18.13
N GLY A 138 16.85 -15.94 16.87
CA GLY A 138 18.21 -16.01 16.36
C GLY A 138 18.84 -17.41 16.41
N LYS A 139 19.96 -17.59 15.71
CA LYS A 139 20.59 -18.88 15.49
C LYS A 139 20.96 -19.59 16.78
N LYS A 140 21.59 -18.89 17.74
CA LYS A 140 22.02 -19.46 19.04
C LYS A 140 20.84 -19.92 19.88
N ASN A 141 19.79 -19.11 19.97
CA ASN A 141 18.60 -19.47 20.72
C ASN A 141 17.85 -20.64 20.08
N TYR A 142 17.67 -20.64 18.75
CA TYR A 142 17.02 -21.76 18.06
C TYR A 142 17.83 -23.04 18.12
N HIS A 143 19.15 -22.98 17.97
CA HIS A 143 20.03 -24.14 18.18
C HIS A 143 19.87 -24.71 19.60
N SER A 144 19.88 -23.83 20.61
CA SER A 144 19.69 -24.25 22.01
C SER A 144 18.29 -24.77 22.29
N MET A 145 17.25 -24.19 21.66
CA MET A 145 15.87 -24.68 21.73
C MET A 145 15.78 -26.14 21.22
N LEU A 146 16.37 -26.40 20.06
CA LEU A 146 16.36 -27.73 19.45
C LEU A 146 17.14 -28.75 20.31
N ALA A 147 18.29 -28.37 20.85
CA ALA A 147 19.06 -29.15 21.80
C ALA A 147 18.28 -29.44 23.10
N TYR A 148 17.55 -28.42 23.61
CA TYR A 148 16.68 -28.54 24.79
C TYR A 148 15.57 -29.56 24.57
N ILE A 149 14.86 -29.45 23.44
CA ILE A 149 13.77 -30.37 23.09
C ILE A 149 14.31 -31.80 23.04
N ARG A 150 15.41 -32.01 22.31
CA ARG A 150 15.99 -33.34 22.18
C ARG A 150 16.42 -33.95 23.54
N LYS A 151 17.09 -33.14 24.36
CA LYS A 151 17.66 -33.61 25.63
C LYS A 151 16.62 -33.76 26.75
N PHE A 152 15.71 -32.77 26.90
CA PHE A 152 14.86 -32.66 28.08
C PHE A 152 13.40 -33.03 27.80
N ILE A 153 12.87 -32.77 26.60
CA ILE A 153 11.49 -33.10 26.27
C ILE A 153 11.39 -34.53 25.75
N ASP A 154 12.21 -34.84 24.73
CA ASP A 154 12.26 -36.19 24.12
C ASP A 154 13.16 -37.16 24.89
N GLY A 155 14.00 -36.70 25.84
CA GLY A 155 14.80 -37.51 26.73
C GLY A 155 15.94 -38.30 26.09
N LYS A 156 16.35 -37.92 24.86
CA LYS A 156 17.49 -38.57 24.15
C LYS A 156 18.83 -38.32 24.86
N LYS A 157 19.76 -39.23 24.69
CA LYS A 157 21.12 -39.15 25.26
C LYS A 157 22.21 -39.07 24.18
N PHE A 158 21.99 -39.69 23.04
CA PHE A 158 22.95 -39.64 21.91
C PHE A 158 22.76 -38.34 21.12
N MET A 159 23.85 -37.66 20.82
CA MET A 159 23.81 -36.33 20.17
C MET A 159 22.78 -35.36 20.78
N ALA A 160 22.72 -35.33 22.10
CA ALA A 160 21.86 -34.45 22.89
C ALA A 160 22.75 -33.53 23.76
N PRO A 161 23.37 -32.51 23.14
CA PRO A 161 24.27 -31.58 23.85
C PRO A 161 23.53 -30.81 24.94
N GLU A 162 24.31 -30.24 25.89
CA GLU A 162 23.76 -29.26 26.83
C GLU A 162 23.36 -28.02 26.08
N PRO A 163 22.07 -27.57 26.14
CA PRO A 163 21.69 -26.32 25.50
C PRO A 163 22.38 -25.15 26.20
N GLU A 164 22.74 -24.14 25.44
CA GLU A 164 23.24 -22.89 25.99
C GLU A 164 22.10 -22.13 26.68
N ARG A 165 22.45 -21.25 27.61
CA ARG A 165 21.48 -20.35 28.24
C ARG A 165 20.88 -19.41 27.22
N VAL A 166 19.65 -18.95 27.49
CA VAL A 166 18.98 -17.97 26.63
C VAL A 166 19.91 -16.78 26.40
N ASN A 167 20.22 -16.54 25.14
CA ASN A 167 20.94 -15.36 24.70
C ASN A 167 19.96 -14.19 24.61
N GLU A 168 19.93 -13.37 25.68
CA GLU A 168 19.11 -12.15 25.69
C GLU A 168 19.70 -11.21 24.63
N ARG A 169 18.92 -10.89 23.61
CA ARG A 169 19.33 -9.94 22.57
C ARG A 169 19.05 -8.52 23.06
N PRO A 170 20.08 -7.69 23.28
CA PRO A 170 19.87 -6.30 23.59
C PRO A 170 19.18 -5.59 22.43
N ASP A 171 18.47 -4.56 22.80
CA ASP A 171 17.68 -3.76 21.87
C ASP A 171 18.59 -2.69 21.24
N TYR A 172 19.40 -3.09 20.26
CA TYR A 172 20.35 -2.24 19.58
C TYR A 172 19.69 -1.19 18.70
N LEU A 173 20.38 -0.05 18.52
CA LEU A 173 19.96 1.03 17.62
C LEU A 173 20.15 0.65 16.14
N LEU A 174 21.31 0.06 15.85
CA LEU A 174 21.70 -0.43 14.52
C LEU A 174 22.12 -1.90 14.62
N THR A 175 21.93 -2.63 13.53
CA THR A 175 22.39 -4.01 13.40
C THR A 175 23.09 -4.23 12.07
N HIS A 176 23.87 -5.27 11.96
CA HIS A 176 24.54 -5.68 10.72
C HIS A 176 24.66 -7.21 10.72
N PHE A 177 24.65 -7.88 9.57
CA PHE A 177 25.00 -9.29 9.53
C PHE A 177 26.47 -9.49 9.93
N ASP A 178 26.80 -10.66 10.46
CA ASP A 178 28.19 -11.00 10.77
C ASP A 178 28.91 -11.46 9.49
N PRO A 179 29.91 -10.72 8.97
CA PRO A 179 30.67 -11.15 7.78
C PRO A 179 31.37 -12.48 7.92
N LYS A 180 31.55 -12.99 9.15
CA LYS A 180 32.19 -14.28 9.45
C LYS A 180 31.20 -15.43 9.55
N ASP A 181 29.95 -15.14 9.89
CA ASP A 181 28.87 -16.12 9.95
C ASP A 181 27.59 -15.48 9.37
N GLU A 182 27.50 -15.47 8.07
CA GLU A 182 26.42 -14.81 7.33
C GLU A 182 25.00 -15.36 7.65
N LYS A 183 24.92 -16.58 8.16
CA LYS A 183 23.68 -17.23 8.62
C LYS A 183 23.54 -17.20 10.15
N GLY A 184 24.48 -16.53 10.82
CA GLY A 184 24.53 -16.39 12.26
C GLY A 184 23.62 -15.28 12.81
N ASP A 185 23.85 -15.00 14.09
CA ASP A 185 23.22 -13.88 14.74
C ASP A 185 23.80 -12.55 14.25
N GLU A 186 22.95 -11.55 14.18
CA GLU A 186 23.33 -10.20 13.78
C GLU A 186 24.18 -9.55 14.87
N LEU A 187 25.13 -8.70 14.45
CA LEU A 187 25.90 -7.83 15.31
C LEU A 187 25.09 -6.57 15.62
N GLY A 188 25.11 -6.11 16.87
CA GLY A 188 24.36 -4.95 17.32
C GLY A 188 25.24 -3.79 17.76
N PHE A 189 24.80 -2.56 17.52
CA PHE A 189 25.51 -1.33 17.81
C PHE A 189 24.58 -0.29 18.43
N ASN A 190 25.08 0.44 19.43
CA ASN A 190 24.31 1.49 20.10
C ASN A 190 24.66 2.91 19.65
N SER A 191 25.68 3.05 18.78
CA SER A 191 26.07 4.35 18.24
C SER A 191 26.53 4.25 16.78
N ILE A 192 26.33 5.32 16.01
CA ILE A 192 26.86 5.45 14.65
C ILE A 192 28.38 5.39 14.62
N ARG A 193 29.05 5.88 15.67
CA ARG A 193 30.53 5.82 15.76
C ARG A 193 31.04 4.39 15.79
N GLU A 194 30.44 3.54 16.63
CA GLU A 194 30.78 2.11 16.68
C GLU A 194 30.48 1.40 15.37
N TYR A 195 29.32 1.71 14.79
CA TYR A 195 28.90 1.14 13.50
C TYR A 195 29.87 1.55 12.38
N ASN A 196 30.23 2.82 12.27
CA ASN A 196 31.22 3.29 11.28
C ASN A 196 32.60 2.67 11.46
N ALA A 197 33.04 2.47 12.72
CA ALA A 197 34.30 1.76 12.99
C ALA A 197 34.25 0.30 12.54
N PHE A 198 33.08 -0.35 12.73
CA PHE A 198 32.86 -1.72 12.23
C PHE A 198 32.87 -1.76 10.68
N LEU A 199 32.14 -0.85 10.00
CA LEU A 199 32.15 -0.77 8.55
C LEU A 199 33.57 -0.51 8.01
N ALA A 200 34.34 0.37 8.63
CA ALA A 200 35.73 0.65 8.24
C ALA A 200 36.63 -0.56 8.40
N LYS A 201 36.52 -1.28 9.51
CA LYS A 201 37.28 -2.51 9.79
C LYS A 201 37.02 -3.61 8.77
N ASN A 202 35.81 -3.68 8.22
CA ASN A 202 35.41 -4.71 7.24
C ASN A 202 35.49 -4.21 5.78
N GLY A 203 36.04 -3.02 5.52
CA GLY A 203 36.18 -2.46 4.16
C GLY A 203 34.88 -1.98 3.52
N LEU A 204 33.82 -1.83 4.30
CA LEU A 204 32.48 -1.41 3.88
C LEU A 204 32.29 0.11 3.95
N TYR A 205 33.12 0.82 4.73
CA TYR A 205 33.11 2.28 4.82
C TYR A 205 33.85 2.90 3.65
N LYS A 206 33.15 3.61 2.77
CA LYS A 206 33.74 4.30 1.61
C LYS A 206 33.25 5.75 1.58
N LYS A 207 34.16 6.70 1.78
CA LYS A 207 33.83 8.13 1.73
C LYS A 207 33.25 8.52 0.36
N GLY A 208 32.08 9.14 0.35
CA GLY A 208 31.39 9.55 -0.87
C GLY A 208 30.64 8.43 -1.60
N ALA A 209 30.58 7.23 -1.06
CA ALA A 209 29.73 6.17 -1.59
C ALA A 209 28.24 6.50 -1.42
N PRO A 210 27.37 6.03 -2.32
CA PRO A 210 25.94 6.11 -2.11
C PRO A 210 25.56 5.41 -0.81
N THR A 211 24.66 6.03 -0.06
CA THR A 211 24.30 5.59 1.29
C THR A 211 22.81 5.36 1.39
N ILE A 212 22.39 4.24 1.94
CA ILE A 212 20.98 3.94 2.24
C ILE A 212 20.76 3.69 3.73
N MET A 213 19.55 4.06 4.18
CA MET A 213 18.96 3.61 5.42
C MET A 213 18.09 2.40 5.13
N LEU A 214 18.37 1.26 5.76
CA LEU A 214 17.61 0.03 5.63
C LEU A 214 16.84 -0.22 6.93
N THR A 215 15.53 -0.43 6.86
CA THR A 215 14.66 -0.61 8.05
C THR A 215 13.57 -1.63 7.80
N GLY A 216 12.80 -2.00 8.84
CA GLY A 216 11.62 -2.85 8.71
C GLY A 216 11.94 -4.31 8.41
N PHE A 217 12.92 -4.89 9.09
CA PHE A 217 13.44 -6.23 8.79
C PHE A 217 12.40 -7.33 9.05
N MET A 218 12.02 -8.03 8.00
CA MET A 218 11.15 -9.21 8.04
C MET A 218 11.96 -10.51 7.85
N GLY A 219 13.13 -10.60 8.50
CA GLY A 219 13.96 -11.81 8.55
C GLY A 219 14.83 -12.10 7.32
N ALA A 220 14.67 -11.35 6.21
CA ALA A 220 15.45 -11.53 4.97
C ALA A 220 16.48 -10.41 4.73
N ALA A 221 16.77 -9.62 5.74
CA ALA A 221 17.65 -8.46 5.66
C ALA A 221 19.08 -8.74 5.19
N PRO A 222 19.75 -9.85 5.58
CA PRO A 222 21.13 -10.12 5.14
C PRO A 222 21.30 -10.13 3.63
N ASP A 223 20.35 -10.71 2.88
CA ASP A 223 20.44 -10.78 1.41
C ASP A 223 20.37 -9.37 0.79
N MET A 224 19.49 -8.51 1.30
CA MET A 224 19.34 -7.12 0.84
C MET A 224 20.57 -6.29 1.19
N GLU A 225 21.04 -6.38 2.42
CA GLU A 225 22.21 -5.67 2.92
C GLU A 225 23.44 -5.98 2.07
N LYS A 226 23.75 -7.27 1.87
CA LYS A 226 24.86 -7.73 1.02
C LYS A 226 24.74 -7.28 -0.43
N ALA A 227 23.54 -7.31 -0.99
CA ALA A 227 23.31 -6.89 -2.37
C ALA A 227 23.66 -5.41 -2.58
N PHE A 228 23.27 -4.54 -1.64
CA PHE A 228 23.63 -3.13 -1.66
C PHE A 228 25.14 -2.92 -1.46
N GLU A 229 25.75 -3.59 -0.50
CA GLU A 229 27.19 -3.49 -0.22
C GLU A 229 28.04 -3.97 -1.40
N LYS A 230 27.64 -5.09 -2.02
CA LYS A 230 28.28 -5.60 -3.24
C LYS A 230 28.23 -4.56 -4.38
N LYS A 231 27.16 -3.77 -4.47
CA LYS A 231 27.02 -2.70 -5.47
C LYS A 231 27.76 -1.42 -5.06
N GLY A 232 28.37 -1.37 -3.88
CA GLY A 232 29.19 -0.28 -3.39
C GLY A 232 28.47 0.76 -2.56
N PHE A 233 27.28 0.47 -2.05
CA PHE A 233 26.59 1.32 -1.10
C PHE A 233 27.16 1.18 0.31
N MET A 234 27.09 2.24 1.09
CA MET A 234 27.12 2.15 2.55
C MET A 234 25.69 1.90 3.04
N VAL A 235 25.51 0.87 3.87
CA VAL A 235 24.21 0.49 4.40
C VAL A 235 24.15 0.77 5.89
N TYR A 236 23.18 1.57 6.31
CA TYR A 236 22.85 1.77 7.72
C TYR A 236 21.55 1.02 8.03
N ARG A 237 21.67 -0.14 8.65
CA ARG A 237 20.55 -0.99 9.02
C ARG A 237 20.03 -0.57 10.38
N ILE A 238 18.85 0.09 10.38
CA ILE A 238 18.28 0.73 11.54
C ILE A 238 17.23 -0.18 12.16
N ASN A 239 17.47 -0.60 13.39
CA ASN A 239 16.56 -1.49 14.10
C ASN A 239 15.41 -0.72 14.80
N LYS A 240 15.72 0.49 15.33
CA LYS A 240 14.75 1.36 16.02
C LYS A 240 14.59 2.69 15.30
N LEU A 241 13.78 2.68 14.23
CA LEU A 241 13.66 3.84 13.34
C LEU A 241 13.18 5.10 14.08
N GLN A 242 12.13 4.99 14.90
CA GLN A 242 11.59 6.15 15.62
C GLN A 242 12.59 6.75 16.59
N SER A 243 13.23 5.91 17.40
CA SER A 243 14.28 6.35 18.34
C SER A 243 15.50 6.92 17.63
N PHE A 244 15.83 6.37 16.45
CA PHE A 244 16.93 6.82 15.63
C PHE A 244 16.71 8.24 15.08
N ILE A 245 15.49 8.52 14.61
CA ILE A 245 15.11 9.85 14.11
C ILE A 245 14.95 10.83 15.28
N ALA A 246 14.22 10.46 16.32
CA ALA A 246 13.98 11.31 17.49
C ALA A 246 15.27 11.68 18.24
N GLY A 247 16.28 10.78 18.25
CA GLY A 247 17.61 11.04 18.81
C GLY A 247 18.56 11.81 17.87
N HIS A 248 18.09 12.33 16.76
CA HIS A 248 18.88 13.04 15.75
C HIS A 248 20.07 12.24 15.19
N HIS A 249 20.07 10.92 15.33
CA HIS A 249 21.16 10.07 14.84
C HIS A 249 21.25 10.11 13.30
N ALA A 250 20.12 10.27 12.61
CA ALA A 250 20.07 10.38 11.15
C ALA A 250 20.77 11.64 10.61
N ASP A 251 21.03 12.67 11.44
CA ASP A 251 21.66 13.93 10.98
C ASP A 251 23.15 13.75 10.65
N SER A 252 23.78 12.73 11.22
CA SER A 252 25.16 12.35 10.90
C SER A 252 25.30 11.43 9.68
N ILE A 253 24.20 10.99 9.09
CA ILE A 253 24.15 10.13 7.90
C ILE A 253 23.64 10.93 6.71
N GLN A 254 24.41 10.99 5.64
CA GLN A 254 23.98 11.58 4.37
C GLN A 254 23.31 10.50 3.50
N ALA A 255 22.13 10.04 3.92
CA ALA A 255 21.39 9.05 3.17
C ALA A 255 20.89 9.58 1.82
N ASN A 256 20.97 8.76 0.79
CA ASN A 256 20.43 9.05 -0.53
C ASN A 256 19.02 8.50 -0.73
N ALA A 257 18.66 7.46 0.03
CA ALA A 257 17.36 6.82 -0.02
C ALA A 257 17.09 6.02 1.26
N VAL A 258 15.83 5.70 1.51
CA VAL A 258 15.38 4.73 2.52
C VAL A 258 14.78 3.52 1.84
N VAL A 259 15.13 2.33 2.32
CA VAL A 259 14.52 1.05 1.92
C VAL A 259 13.82 0.47 3.15
N ASN A 260 12.50 0.35 3.07
CA ASN A 260 11.68 -0.22 4.14
C ASN A 260 11.10 -1.57 3.70
N MET A 261 11.37 -2.62 4.47
CA MET A 261 10.86 -3.96 4.21
C MET A 261 9.67 -4.34 5.10
N ALA A 262 9.23 -3.45 6.01
CA ALA A 262 8.07 -3.69 6.85
C ALA A 262 6.75 -3.54 6.07
N HIS A 263 5.72 -4.25 6.53
CA HIS A 263 4.35 -4.01 6.10
C HIS A 263 3.75 -2.82 6.86
N GLY A 264 2.84 -2.10 6.20
CA GLY A 264 2.11 -1.01 6.83
C GLY A 264 2.83 0.34 6.76
N ARG A 265 2.27 1.32 7.46
CA ARG A 265 2.79 2.68 7.54
C ARG A 265 3.93 2.79 8.56
N LEU A 266 4.92 3.60 8.23
CA LEU A 266 5.94 4.04 9.19
C LEU A 266 5.47 5.24 10.01
N GLY A 267 4.52 6.02 9.49
CA GLY A 267 3.88 7.13 10.19
C GLY A 267 4.33 8.52 9.76
N ASP A 268 3.57 9.53 10.19
CA ASP A 268 3.74 10.90 9.71
C ASP A 268 5.08 11.53 10.12
N TYR A 269 5.63 11.15 11.28
CA TYR A 269 6.97 11.59 11.73
C TYR A 269 8.07 11.19 10.75
N PHE A 270 7.92 10.02 10.13
CA PHE A 270 8.88 9.49 9.16
C PHE A 270 8.70 10.17 7.79
N VAL A 271 7.47 10.42 7.39
CA VAL A 271 7.16 11.18 6.18
C VAL A 271 7.78 12.57 6.25
N GLU A 272 7.63 13.26 7.38
CA GLU A 272 8.22 14.58 7.59
C GLU A 272 9.76 14.53 7.58
N PHE A 273 10.36 13.51 8.17
CA PHE A 273 11.80 13.27 8.09
C PHE A 273 12.29 13.12 6.65
N MET A 274 11.64 12.28 5.83
CA MET A 274 12.02 12.09 4.43
C MET A 274 11.85 13.36 3.59
N LYS A 275 10.79 14.13 3.86
CA LYS A 275 10.53 15.41 3.22
C LYS A 275 11.62 16.42 3.53
N GLN A 276 12.02 16.54 4.80
CA GLN A 276 13.12 17.44 5.23
C GLN A 276 14.47 17.04 4.60
N LYS A 277 14.77 15.74 4.54
CA LYS A 277 16.00 15.22 3.91
C LYS A 277 15.92 15.19 2.38
N ASN A 278 14.73 15.34 1.82
CA ASN A 278 14.44 15.24 0.38
C ASN A 278 15.02 13.97 -0.25
N ILE A 279 14.65 12.81 0.30
CA ILE A 279 15.10 11.48 -0.13
C ILE A 279 13.92 10.53 -0.39
N PRO A 280 13.99 9.65 -1.41
CA PRO A 280 12.92 8.73 -1.77
C PRO A 280 12.82 7.54 -0.81
N LEU A 281 11.61 6.98 -0.69
CA LEU A 281 11.30 5.74 0.01
C LEU A 281 11.05 4.61 -0.99
N PHE A 282 11.72 3.48 -0.79
CA PHE A 282 11.48 2.24 -1.52
C PHE A 282 10.92 1.17 -0.57
N SER A 283 9.87 0.46 -1.01
CA SER A 283 9.30 -0.67 -0.26
C SER A 283 9.30 -1.92 -1.16
N PRO A 284 10.40 -2.71 -1.13
CA PRO A 284 10.47 -3.96 -1.88
C PRO A 284 9.47 -4.99 -1.35
N LEU A 285 8.94 -5.83 -2.24
CA LEU A 285 7.90 -6.79 -1.92
C LEU A 285 8.46 -8.17 -1.58
N ASN A 286 7.86 -8.79 -0.58
CA ASN A 286 7.92 -10.22 -0.32
C ASN A 286 6.58 -10.83 -0.73
N ILE A 287 6.58 -11.81 -1.62
CA ILE A 287 5.34 -12.43 -2.13
C ILE A 287 4.69 -13.41 -1.15
N ASN A 288 5.35 -13.77 -0.06
CA ASN A 288 4.86 -14.65 1.00
C ASN A 288 4.23 -15.97 0.51
N ARG A 289 4.79 -16.55 -0.55
CA ARG A 289 4.45 -17.85 -1.12
C ARG A 289 5.61 -18.39 -1.95
N LEU A 290 5.49 -19.64 -2.39
CA LEU A 290 6.51 -20.25 -3.24
C LEU A 290 6.70 -19.45 -4.54
N THR A 291 7.95 -19.22 -4.89
CA THR A 291 8.32 -18.47 -6.11
C THR A 291 7.72 -19.10 -7.37
N THR A 292 7.68 -20.43 -7.44
CA THR A 292 7.10 -21.18 -8.57
C THR A 292 5.59 -20.98 -8.71
N GLU A 293 4.87 -20.89 -7.61
CA GLU A 293 3.43 -20.59 -7.59
C GLU A 293 3.17 -19.16 -8.06
N TRP A 294 3.95 -18.21 -7.55
CA TRP A 294 3.86 -16.81 -7.97
C TRP A 294 4.16 -16.62 -9.46
N GLU A 295 5.19 -17.28 -9.99
CA GLU A 295 5.52 -17.19 -11.42
C GLU A 295 4.39 -17.71 -12.32
N SER A 296 3.63 -18.70 -11.87
CA SER A 296 2.50 -19.27 -12.61
C SER A 296 1.20 -18.47 -12.46
N ASP A 297 1.05 -17.68 -11.41
CA ASP A 297 -0.15 -16.89 -11.11
C ASP A 297 -0.26 -15.65 -12.02
N LYS A 298 -1.46 -15.37 -12.51
CA LYS A 298 -1.73 -14.20 -13.36
C LYS A 298 -2.06 -12.92 -12.59
N GLN A 299 -2.45 -13.01 -11.33
CA GLN A 299 -2.81 -11.85 -10.51
C GLN A 299 -1.59 -11.22 -9.83
N GLY A 300 -0.66 -12.03 -9.35
CA GLY A 300 0.55 -11.63 -8.65
C GLY A 300 0.35 -11.50 -7.13
N MET A 301 -0.43 -10.56 -6.65
CA MET A 301 -0.74 -10.33 -5.25
C MET A 301 -2.16 -9.79 -5.10
N ASN A 302 -2.87 -10.14 -4.03
CA ASN A 302 -4.25 -9.70 -3.80
C ASN A 302 -4.59 -9.54 -2.32
N GLY A 303 -5.83 -9.08 -2.06
CA GLY A 303 -6.43 -9.01 -0.73
C GLY A 303 -5.68 -8.13 0.27
N GLY A 304 -5.79 -8.49 1.54
CA GLY A 304 -5.20 -7.74 2.65
C GLY A 304 -3.67 -7.66 2.59
N PHE A 305 -3.02 -8.68 2.02
CA PHE A 305 -1.57 -8.69 1.89
C PHE A 305 -1.08 -7.63 0.88
N MET A 306 -1.78 -7.45 -0.25
CA MET A 306 -1.51 -6.36 -1.19
C MET A 306 -1.75 -4.98 -0.53
N SER A 307 -2.82 -4.86 0.26
CA SER A 307 -3.11 -3.62 0.98
C SER A 307 -1.98 -3.23 1.92
N GLN A 308 -1.48 -4.17 2.73
CA GLN A 308 -0.41 -3.92 3.70
C GLN A 308 0.97 -3.71 3.06
N SER A 309 1.26 -4.43 1.97
CA SER A 309 2.62 -4.43 1.37
C SER A 309 2.81 -3.35 0.31
N ILE A 310 1.74 -2.88 -0.33
CA ILE A 310 1.80 -1.91 -1.43
C ILE A 310 1.05 -0.63 -1.06
N VAL A 311 -0.27 -0.73 -0.82
CA VAL A 311 -1.13 0.45 -0.68
C VAL A 311 -0.76 1.28 0.54
N THR A 312 -0.53 0.62 1.67
CA THR A 312 -0.20 1.31 2.92
C THR A 312 1.18 1.99 2.90
N PRO A 313 2.27 1.36 2.40
CA PRO A 313 3.54 2.07 2.20
C PRO A 313 3.47 3.22 1.18
N GLU A 314 2.61 3.11 0.16
CA GLU A 314 2.37 4.22 -0.79
C GLU A 314 1.85 5.48 -0.10
N ILE A 315 1.10 5.36 0.99
CA ILE A 315 0.63 6.49 1.80
C ILE A 315 1.80 7.25 2.45
N ASP A 316 2.90 6.56 2.74
CA ASP A 316 4.14 7.17 3.24
C ASP A 316 5.06 7.68 2.11
N GLY A 317 4.64 7.58 0.85
CA GLY A 317 5.41 8.02 -0.31
C GLY A 317 6.31 6.94 -0.92
N ALA A 318 6.06 5.66 -0.62
CA ALA A 318 6.83 4.57 -1.20
C ALA A 318 6.63 4.47 -2.72
N ILE A 319 7.74 4.32 -3.41
CA ILE A 319 7.80 4.15 -4.87
C ILE A 319 8.31 2.76 -5.24
N ARG A 320 8.05 2.33 -6.46
CA ARG A 320 8.60 1.13 -7.08
C ARG A 320 8.32 -0.15 -6.27
N PRO A 321 7.05 -0.61 -6.20
CA PRO A 321 6.68 -1.84 -5.50
C PRO A 321 7.21 -3.07 -6.27
N TYR A 322 8.47 -3.40 -6.06
CA TYR A 322 9.24 -4.38 -6.82
C TYR A 322 9.40 -5.68 -6.01
N VAL A 323 9.06 -6.83 -6.60
CA VAL A 323 9.26 -8.12 -5.93
C VAL A 323 10.74 -8.43 -5.83
N VAL A 324 11.19 -8.71 -4.61
CA VAL A 324 12.59 -9.04 -4.30
C VAL A 324 12.72 -10.34 -3.54
N PHE A 325 11.72 -10.66 -2.69
CA PHE A 325 11.71 -11.85 -1.85
C PHE A 325 10.58 -12.79 -2.23
N GLY A 326 10.85 -14.07 -2.15
CA GLY A 326 9.91 -15.16 -2.29
C GLY A 326 10.23 -16.31 -1.35
N GLN A 327 9.48 -17.39 -1.45
CA GLN A 327 9.70 -18.60 -0.66
C GLN A 327 10.15 -19.75 -1.55
N ARG A 328 10.95 -20.64 -0.98
CA ARG A 328 11.35 -21.91 -1.58
C ARG A 328 11.31 -23.01 -0.53
N ILE A 329 11.26 -24.25 -0.98
CA ILE A 329 11.44 -25.41 -0.10
C ILE A 329 12.94 -25.65 0.07
N ASN A 330 13.42 -25.67 1.30
CA ASN A 330 14.80 -25.93 1.61
C ASN A 330 15.13 -27.44 1.61
N LYS A 331 16.37 -27.80 1.95
CA LYS A 331 16.85 -29.20 1.96
C LYS A 331 16.14 -30.09 3.00
N GLU A 332 15.56 -29.48 4.04
CA GLU A 332 14.81 -30.16 5.10
C GLU A 332 13.33 -30.31 4.78
N GLY A 333 12.88 -29.79 3.63
CA GLY A 333 11.46 -29.82 3.22
C GLY A 333 10.62 -28.68 3.80
N LEU A 334 11.25 -27.70 4.45
CA LEU A 334 10.57 -26.54 5.05
C LEU A 334 10.56 -25.35 4.10
N GLN A 335 9.52 -24.53 4.23
CA GLN A 335 9.47 -23.25 3.54
C GLN A 335 10.46 -22.25 4.17
N GLU A 336 11.22 -21.56 3.32
CA GLU A 336 12.11 -20.48 3.74
C GLU A 336 11.99 -19.27 2.80
N VAL A 337 12.12 -18.08 3.36
CA VAL A 337 12.22 -16.83 2.58
C VAL A 337 13.64 -16.66 2.08
N TYR A 338 13.77 -16.25 0.82
CA TYR A 338 15.06 -15.93 0.21
C TYR A 338 14.94 -14.74 -0.74
N GLY A 339 16.05 -14.03 -0.95
CA GLY A 339 16.16 -13.02 -1.99
C GLY A 339 16.25 -13.69 -3.37
N ILE A 340 15.31 -13.34 -4.26
CA ILE A 340 15.32 -13.83 -5.65
C ILE A 340 16.47 -13.13 -6.38
N PRO A 341 17.51 -13.85 -6.85
CA PRO A 341 18.80 -13.23 -7.19
C PRO A 341 18.72 -12.15 -8.28
N ASP A 342 18.06 -12.41 -9.41
CA ASP A 342 17.93 -11.47 -10.51
C ASP A 342 17.02 -10.27 -10.15
N ARG A 343 16.03 -10.52 -9.31
CA ARG A 343 15.13 -9.46 -8.81
C ARG A 343 15.86 -8.57 -7.81
N MET A 344 16.64 -9.15 -6.91
CA MET A 344 17.45 -8.42 -5.95
C MET A 344 18.45 -7.50 -6.66
N GLU A 345 19.19 -8.01 -7.64
CA GLU A 345 20.15 -7.24 -8.42
C GLU A 345 19.46 -6.06 -9.15
N SER A 346 18.36 -6.34 -9.83
CA SER A 346 17.56 -5.31 -10.54
C SER A 346 17.00 -4.25 -9.60
N PHE A 347 16.58 -4.63 -8.39
CA PHE A 347 16.11 -3.68 -7.40
C PHE A 347 17.22 -2.74 -6.93
N VAL A 348 18.38 -3.28 -6.56
CA VAL A 348 19.55 -2.48 -6.13
C VAL A 348 20.01 -1.54 -7.26
N GLU A 349 20.02 -2.01 -8.49
CA GLU A 349 20.33 -1.17 -9.66
C GLU A 349 19.30 -0.06 -9.88
N SER A 350 18.03 -0.35 -9.61
CA SER A 350 16.98 0.65 -9.67
C SER A 350 17.19 1.77 -8.65
N VAL A 351 17.47 1.41 -7.38
CA VAL A 351 17.78 2.39 -6.33
C VAL A 351 19.00 3.22 -6.72
N LEU A 352 20.05 2.59 -7.27
CA LEU A 352 21.23 3.30 -7.78
C LEU A 352 20.86 4.28 -8.90
N GLY A 353 19.91 3.93 -9.78
CA GLY A 353 19.38 4.82 -10.82
C GLY A 353 18.84 6.13 -10.25
N TYR A 354 18.03 6.06 -9.20
CA TYR A 354 17.49 7.26 -8.52
C TYR A 354 18.58 8.04 -7.78
N VAL A 355 19.53 7.37 -7.14
CA VAL A 355 20.70 8.03 -6.52
C VAL A 355 21.55 8.76 -7.58
N ASN A 356 21.73 8.14 -8.75
CA ASN A 356 22.43 8.76 -9.87
C ASN A 356 21.70 10.00 -10.40
N LEU A 357 20.37 10.01 -10.44
CA LEU A 357 19.60 11.23 -10.77
C LEU A 357 19.92 12.40 -9.82
N LYS A 358 20.13 12.11 -8.53
CA LYS A 358 20.51 13.14 -7.55
C LYS A 358 21.92 13.65 -7.76
N ASN A 359 22.86 12.76 -8.04
CA ASN A 359 24.29 13.05 -8.05
C ASN A 359 24.80 13.55 -9.40
N LYS A 360 24.12 13.19 -10.51
CA LYS A 360 24.50 13.55 -11.87
C LYS A 360 24.13 15.01 -12.18
N LYS A 361 25.04 15.77 -12.80
CA LYS A 361 24.74 17.13 -13.27
C LYS A 361 23.59 17.11 -14.30
N ASN A 362 22.68 18.05 -14.22
CA ASN A 362 21.52 18.13 -15.13
C ASN A 362 21.93 18.14 -16.60
N SER A 363 23.02 18.85 -16.95
CA SER A 363 23.54 18.90 -18.31
C SER A 363 23.99 17.55 -18.89
N SER A 364 24.29 16.59 -18.03
CA SER A 364 24.71 15.22 -18.40
C SER A 364 23.60 14.19 -18.37
N LYS A 365 22.44 14.51 -17.78
CA LYS A 365 21.30 13.61 -17.71
C LYS A 365 20.65 13.43 -19.07
N ARG A 366 20.26 12.19 -19.38
CA ARG A 366 19.56 11.80 -20.62
C ARG A 366 18.14 11.43 -20.29
N ILE A 367 17.16 12.15 -20.84
CA ILE A 367 15.73 11.99 -20.56
C ILE A 367 15.01 11.53 -21.82
N ALA A 368 14.32 10.38 -21.76
CA ALA A 368 13.46 9.92 -22.83
C ALA A 368 11.98 10.15 -22.45
N ILE A 369 11.24 10.90 -23.27
CA ILE A 369 9.85 11.28 -23.05
C ILE A 369 8.98 10.58 -24.08
N PHE A 370 8.12 9.65 -23.62
CA PHE A 370 7.10 8.99 -24.44
C PHE A 370 5.83 9.82 -24.35
N TYR A 371 5.52 10.58 -25.41
CA TYR A 371 4.33 11.42 -25.42
C TYR A 371 3.12 10.68 -25.98
N PHE A 372 1.95 10.94 -25.41
CA PHE A 372 0.70 10.34 -25.84
C PHE A 372 0.33 10.75 -27.26
N LYS A 373 -0.04 9.79 -28.08
CA LYS A 373 -0.59 9.98 -29.42
C LYS A 373 -1.66 8.94 -29.68
N GLY A 374 -2.93 9.38 -29.64
CA GLY A 374 -4.05 8.50 -29.95
C GLY A 374 -4.08 8.05 -31.42
N PRO A 375 -4.62 6.85 -31.71
CA PRO A 375 -4.79 6.37 -33.06
C PRO A 375 -5.63 7.33 -33.88
N GLY A 376 -5.14 7.72 -35.08
CA GLY A 376 -5.87 8.58 -36.02
C GLY A 376 -6.08 10.02 -35.58
N GLN A 377 -5.53 10.47 -34.46
CA GLN A 377 -5.65 11.83 -33.97
C GLN A 377 -4.57 12.74 -34.62
N ASN A 378 -5.02 13.77 -35.34
CA ASN A 378 -4.16 14.83 -35.81
C ASN A 378 -3.92 15.90 -34.73
N ALA A 379 -4.87 16.09 -33.83
CA ALA A 379 -4.74 16.93 -32.64
C ALA A 379 -4.14 16.13 -31.50
N LEU A 380 -2.97 16.52 -31.01
CA LEU A 380 -2.31 15.88 -29.88
C LEU A 380 -2.90 16.43 -28.58
N THR A 381 -3.99 15.80 -28.14
CA THR A 381 -4.64 16.08 -26.86
C THR A 381 -4.66 14.82 -26.00
N ALA A 382 -4.50 14.97 -24.70
CA ALA A 382 -4.44 13.88 -23.76
C ALA A 382 -5.31 14.20 -22.54
N SER A 383 -6.52 13.65 -22.46
CA SER A 383 -7.50 13.89 -21.37
C SER A 383 -7.54 15.33 -20.88
N GLY A 384 -7.88 16.23 -21.78
CA GLY A 384 -8.01 17.64 -21.46
C GLY A 384 -6.71 18.43 -21.44
N MET A 385 -5.54 17.83 -21.73
CA MET A 385 -4.26 18.54 -21.84
C MET A 385 -3.86 18.78 -23.31
N GLU A 386 -3.36 19.96 -23.59
CA GLU A 386 -2.65 20.25 -24.85
C GLU A 386 -1.23 19.67 -24.78
N VAL A 387 -0.99 18.56 -25.49
CA VAL A 387 0.28 17.81 -25.39
C VAL A 387 1.46 18.63 -25.89
N VAL A 388 1.36 19.27 -27.08
CA VAL A 388 2.52 19.96 -27.67
C VAL A 388 2.92 21.22 -26.93
N PRO A 389 2.00 22.13 -26.57
CA PRO A 389 2.35 23.28 -25.75
C PRO A 389 2.94 22.88 -24.40
N SER A 390 2.37 21.83 -23.77
CA SER A 390 2.85 21.31 -22.48
C SER A 390 4.25 20.70 -22.58
N LEU A 391 4.52 19.92 -23.63
CA LEU A 391 5.88 19.41 -23.93
C LEU A 391 6.87 20.55 -24.17
N TYR A 392 6.45 21.58 -24.90
CA TYR A 392 7.30 22.74 -25.14
C TYR A 392 7.69 23.43 -23.83
N ASN A 393 6.71 23.65 -22.94
CA ASN A 393 6.94 24.24 -21.64
C ASN A 393 7.87 23.36 -20.78
N LEU A 394 7.71 22.04 -20.83
CA LEU A 394 8.61 21.11 -20.15
C LEU A 394 10.04 21.21 -20.70
N LEU A 395 10.23 21.27 -22.01
CA LEU A 395 11.56 21.43 -22.63
C LEU A 395 12.21 22.76 -22.23
N VAL A 396 11.43 23.85 -22.20
CA VAL A 396 11.90 25.17 -21.74
C VAL A 396 12.30 25.11 -20.27
N ARG A 397 11.48 24.45 -19.43
CA ARG A 397 11.80 24.28 -18.00
C ARG A 397 13.07 23.45 -17.81
N LEU A 398 13.23 22.33 -18.52
CA LEU A 398 14.46 21.53 -18.47
C LEU A 398 15.68 22.36 -18.86
N LYS A 399 15.58 23.22 -19.91
CA LYS A 399 16.66 24.14 -20.29
C LYS A 399 17.03 25.09 -19.16
N ASN A 400 16.03 25.69 -18.51
CA ASN A 400 16.24 26.63 -17.41
C ASN A 400 16.84 25.96 -16.17
N GLU A 401 16.59 24.69 -15.96
CA GLU A 401 17.18 23.84 -14.90
C GLU A 401 18.58 23.30 -15.26
N GLY A 402 19.14 23.73 -16.43
CA GLY A 402 20.49 23.37 -16.87
C GLY A 402 20.63 22.03 -17.59
N TYR A 403 19.52 21.42 -18.04
CA TYR A 403 19.58 20.22 -18.89
C TYR A 403 20.08 20.61 -20.30
N ASN A 404 20.82 19.71 -20.93
CA ASN A 404 21.21 19.90 -22.31
C ASN A 404 20.06 19.54 -23.25
N VAL A 405 19.31 20.55 -23.66
CA VAL A 405 18.19 20.41 -24.62
C VAL A 405 18.55 20.88 -26.02
N GLY A 406 19.82 21.17 -26.30
CA GLY A 406 20.23 21.69 -27.59
C GLY A 406 19.48 22.95 -28.03
N LYS A 407 19.27 23.11 -29.34
CA LYS A 407 18.48 24.21 -29.91
C LYS A 407 17.02 23.86 -29.95
N LEU A 408 16.21 24.51 -29.15
CA LEU A 408 14.75 24.33 -29.14
C LEU A 408 14.11 25.11 -30.32
N PRO A 409 12.95 24.65 -30.82
CA PRO A 409 12.12 25.41 -31.74
C PRO A 409 11.66 26.72 -31.11
N ALA A 410 11.37 27.73 -31.92
CA ALA A 410 11.06 29.07 -31.40
C ALA A 410 9.74 29.18 -30.64
N ASN A 411 8.80 28.24 -30.88
CA ASN A 411 7.47 28.23 -30.27
C ASN A 411 6.82 26.82 -30.36
N PRO A 412 5.73 26.59 -29.64
CA PRO A 412 5.01 25.32 -29.69
C PRO A 412 4.54 24.90 -31.10
N GLN A 413 4.16 25.90 -31.94
CA GLN A 413 3.66 25.61 -33.32
C GLN A 413 4.79 25.02 -34.19
N LYS A 414 6.03 25.50 -34.04
CA LYS A 414 7.17 24.90 -34.72
C LYS A 414 7.50 23.52 -34.19
N LEU A 415 7.37 23.29 -32.87
CA LEU A 415 7.48 21.94 -32.27
C LEU A 415 6.41 21.01 -32.83
N ALA A 416 5.15 21.46 -32.93
CA ALA A 416 4.05 20.69 -33.54
C ALA A 416 4.39 20.21 -34.94
N LYS A 417 4.91 21.12 -35.83
CA LYS A 417 5.33 20.78 -37.20
C LYS A 417 6.46 19.74 -37.20
N MET A 418 7.44 19.86 -36.27
CA MET A 418 8.49 18.85 -36.15
C MET A 418 7.98 17.50 -35.68
N ILE A 419 7.07 17.46 -34.72
CA ILE A 419 6.43 16.23 -34.24
C ILE A 419 5.57 15.60 -35.36
N GLN A 420 4.84 16.38 -36.12
CA GLN A 420 4.06 15.89 -37.28
C GLN A 420 4.94 15.29 -38.37
N ALA A 421 6.08 15.93 -38.67
CA ALA A 421 7.03 15.43 -39.67
C ALA A 421 7.73 14.13 -39.25
N GLN A 422 8.00 13.96 -37.95
CA GLN A 422 8.69 12.80 -37.36
C GLN A 422 7.77 11.86 -36.62
N GLY A 423 6.51 12.25 -36.40
CA GLY A 423 5.52 11.50 -35.63
C GLY A 423 5.12 10.24 -36.34
N ALA A 424 5.15 9.17 -35.60
CA ALA A 424 4.78 7.81 -35.87
C ALA A 424 3.92 7.61 -37.13
N VAL A 425 4.55 7.21 -38.19
CA VAL A 425 3.85 6.56 -39.27
C VAL A 425 3.78 5.07 -38.90
N PHE A 426 2.61 4.63 -38.45
CA PHE A 426 2.34 3.21 -38.35
C PHE A 426 2.09 2.76 -39.76
N GLY A 427 2.99 2.10 -40.43
CA GLY A 427 3.05 1.71 -41.85
C GLY A 427 1.80 1.23 -42.56
N THR A 428 0.61 1.53 -42.02
CA THR A 428 -0.69 1.11 -42.58
C THR A 428 -1.51 2.27 -43.15
N TYR A 429 -1.03 3.53 -43.10
CA TYR A 429 -1.93 4.65 -43.31
C TYR A 429 -1.97 5.27 -44.68
N ALA A 430 -0.91 5.41 -45.37
CA ALA A 430 -0.96 5.90 -46.71
C ALA A 430 0.28 5.48 -47.49
N GLU A 431 0.09 5.03 -48.70
CA GLU A 431 1.15 4.77 -49.64
C GLU A 431 2.03 6.04 -49.77
N GLY A 432 3.31 5.90 -49.57
CA GLY A 432 4.27 7.02 -49.61
C GLY A 432 4.49 7.78 -48.30
N ALA A 433 3.61 7.70 -47.31
CA ALA A 433 3.81 8.39 -46.00
C ALA A 433 4.99 7.81 -45.24
N TYR A 434 5.19 6.52 -45.30
CA TYR A 434 6.33 5.85 -44.66
C TYR A 434 7.67 6.21 -45.34
N ALA A 435 7.70 6.23 -46.69
CA ALA A 435 8.89 6.67 -47.44
C ALA A 435 9.27 8.12 -47.12
N LYS A 436 8.27 9.01 -47.01
CA LYS A 436 8.48 10.40 -46.55
C LYS A 436 9.04 10.48 -45.12
N PHE A 437 8.51 9.66 -44.21
CA PHE A 437 9.02 9.56 -42.85
C PHE A 437 10.49 9.13 -42.83
N LEU A 438 10.86 8.10 -43.58
CA LEU A 438 12.27 7.66 -43.64
C LEU A 438 13.20 8.74 -44.19
N GLN A 439 12.74 9.54 -45.16
CA GLN A 439 13.54 10.61 -45.78
C GLN A 439 13.67 11.86 -44.90
N SER A 440 12.55 12.31 -44.32
CA SER A 440 12.49 13.62 -43.61
C SER A 440 12.35 13.51 -42.10
N GLY A 441 11.95 12.35 -41.56
CA GLY A 441 11.73 12.13 -40.15
C GLY A 441 13.01 11.75 -39.37
N HIS A 442 14.07 11.36 -40.09
CA HIS A 442 15.35 10.95 -39.49
C HIS A 442 15.21 9.97 -38.32
N PRO A 443 14.49 8.82 -38.46
CA PRO A 443 14.33 7.84 -37.42
C PRO A 443 15.66 7.21 -37.03
N ALA A 444 15.72 6.61 -35.85
CA ALA A 444 16.80 5.72 -35.50
C ALA A 444 16.60 4.36 -36.20
N LEU A 445 17.58 3.95 -37.00
CA LEU A 445 17.53 2.65 -37.69
C LEU A 445 18.22 1.58 -36.84
N VAL A 446 17.47 0.57 -36.42
CA VAL A 446 17.91 -0.52 -35.54
C VAL A 446 18.17 -1.76 -36.37
N THR A 447 19.38 -2.27 -36.33
CA THR A 447 19.75 -3.52 -37.00
C THR A 447 19.32 -4.76 -36.21
N ALA A 448 19.21 -5.91 -36.88
CA ALA A 448 18.91 -7.18 -36.25
C ALA A 448 19.93 -7.52 -35.14
N HIS A 449 21.19 -7.26 -35.34
CA HIS A 449 22.24 -7.49 -34.34
C HIS A 449 22.06 -6.61 -33.09
N GLN A 450 21.78 -5.33 -33.26
CA GLN A 450 21.51 -4.42 -32.14
C GLN A 450 20.27 -4.87 -31.35
N PHE A 451 19.17 -5.16 -32.05
CA PHE A 451 17.92 -5.60 -31.45
C PHE A 451 18.10 -6.91 -30.67
N ALA A 452 18.78 -7.90 -31.28
CA ALA A 452 19.06 -9.17 -30.61
C ALA A 452 19.91 -8.97 -29.33
N GLY A 453 20.94 -8.11 -29.38
CA GLY A 453 21.76 -7.78 -28.22
C GLY A 453 20.96 -7.10 -27.09
N TRP A 454 19.98 -6.25 -27.41
CA TRP A 454 19.09 -5.62 -26.43
C TRP A 454 18.09 -6.60 -25.83
N THR A 455 17.45 -7.41 -26.68
CA THR A 455 16.43 -8.38 -26.22
C THR A 455 17.02 -9.48 -25.35
N GLN A 456 18.24 -9.94 -25.65
CA GLN A 456 18.96 -10.91 -24.80
C GLN A 456 19.21 -10.37 -23.37
N LYS A 457 19.43 -9.06 -23.23
CA LYS A 457 19.64 -8.41 -21.93
C LYS A 457 18.31 -8.12 -21.21
N ALA A 458 17.27 -7.79 -21.95
CA ALA A 458 16.02 -7.29 -21.39
C ALA A 458 14.95 -8.36 -21.21
N LEU A 459 14.83 -9.31 -22.13
CA LEU A 459 13.67 -10.23 -22.23
C LEU A 459 14.04 -11.66 -21.91
N SER A 460 13.09 -12.42 -21.38
CA SER A 460 13.25 -13.87 -21.24
C SER A 460 13.18 -14.56 -22.61
N LYS A 461 13.77 -15.76 -22.72
CA LYS A 461 13.68 -16.58 -23.94
C LYS A 461 12.23 -16.86 -24.34
N LYS A 462 11.33 -17.00 -23.37
CA LYS A 462 9.89 -17.19 -23.57
C LYS A 462 9.26 -15.99 -24.28
N MET A 463 9.54 -14.78 -23.81
CA MET A 463 9.03 -13.53 -24.40
C MET A 463 9.52 -13.34 -25.85
N ILE A 464 10.79 -13.58 -26.10
CA ILE A 464 11.37 -13.51 -27.46
C ILE A 464 10.67 -14.51 -28.40
N LYS A 465 10.44 -15.74 -27.93
CA LYS A 465 9.74 -16.78 -28.70
C LYS A 465 8.30 -16.36 -29.02
N GLU A 466 7.55 -15.85 -28.04
CA GLU A 466 6.18 -15.36 -28.21
C GLU A 466 6.11 -14.25 -29.27
N MET A 467 7.00 -13.26 -29.20
CA MET A 467 7.06 -12.17 -30.17
C MET A 467 7.36 -12.67 -31.58
N ASN A 468 8.35 -13.59 -31.73
CA ASN A 468 8.71 -14.17 -33.00
C ASN A 468 7.56 -15.02 -33.61
N GLN A 469 6.81 -15.73 -32.78
CA GLN A 469 5.65 -16.53 -33.22
C GLN A 469 4.51 -15.65 -33.76
N LEU A 470 4.28 -14.49 -33.16
CA LEU A 470 3.20 -13.59 -33.55
C LEU A 470 3.55 -12.73 -34.78
N TYR A 471 4.78 -12.23 -34.85
CA TYR A 471 5.16 -11.21 -35.82
C TYR A 471 6.20 -11.65 -36.85
N GLY A 472 6.58 -12.93 -36.83
CA GLY A 472 7.62 -13.49 -37.68
C GLY A 472 9.04 -13.08 -37.24
N SER A 473 9.98 -13.17 -38.20
CA SER A 473 11.37 -12.76 -37.93
C SER A 473 11.49 -11.22 -37.85
N PHE A 474 12.47 -10.74 -37.06
CA PHE A 474 12.83 -9.31 -37.07
C PHE A 474 13.15 -8.83 -38.50
N PRO A 475 12.72 -7.63 -38.89
CA PRO A 475 12.02 -6.58 -38.10
C PRO A 475 10.47 -6.70 -38.13
N GLY A 476 9.89 -7.76 -38.67
CA GLY A 476 8.46 -7.87 -38.86
C GLY A 476 7.95 -7.02 -40.05
N LYS A 477 6.64 -6.72 -40.04
CA LYS A 477 6.00 -5.98 -41.16
C LYS A 477 5.91 -4.47 -40.95
N TYR A 478 5.97 -3.99 -39.68
CA TYR A 478 5.71 -2.60 -39.34
C TYR A 478 7.01 -1.84 -39.14
N MET A 479 7.12 -0.64 -39.71
CA MET A 479 8.30 0.25 -39.61
C MET A 479 9.61 -0.42 -40.06
N ALA A 480 9.51 -1.44 -40.90
CA ALA A 480 10.64 -2.15 -41.52
C ALA A 480 11.16 -1.38 -42.72
N THR A 481 12.49 -1.30 -42.85
CA THR A 481 13.13 -0.76 -44.07
C THR A 481 13.40 -1.89 -45.05
N ASP A 482 13.60 -1.56 -46.35
CA ASP A 482 13.88 -2.54 -47.40
C ASP A 482 15.18 -3.32 -47.16
N ASP A 483 16.14 -2.73 -46.42
CA ASP A 483 17.40 -3.36 -46.00
C ASP A 483 17.31 -4.11 -44.66
N GLY A 484 16.10 -4.40 -44.17
CA GLY A 484 15.86 -5.25 -43.02
C GLY A 484 16.14 -4.62 -41.62
N LYS A 485 16.17 -3.29 -41.53
CA LYS A 485 16.25 -2.56 -40.27
C LYS A 485 14.88 -2.15 -39.78
N LEU A 486 14.76 -1.81 -38.51
CA LEU A 486 13.55 -1.29 -37.89
C LEU A 486 13.72 0.22 -37.61
N ALA A 487 12.78 1.03 -38.07
CA ALA A 487 12.79 2.46 -37.83
C ALA A 487 12.12 2.80 -36.51
N VAL A 488 12.84 3.46 -35.60
CA VAL A 488 12.33 3.98 -34.32
C VAL A 488 12.11 5.47 -34.47
N ALA A 489 10.85 5.90 -34.39
CA ALA A 489 10.47 7.31 -34.47
C ALA A 489 10.98 8.06 -33.22
N ARG A 490 11.70 9.15 -33.41
CA ARG A 490 12.20 10.01 -32.33
C ARG A 490 12.45 11.42 -32.81
N LEU A 491 12.33 12.37 -31.89
CA LEU A 491 12.77 13.74 -32.05
C LEU A 491 13.73 14.06 -30.88
N GLN A 492 14.98 14.37 -31.21
CA GLN A 492 16.02 14.53 -30.18
C GLN A 492 16.49 15.99 -30.07
N PHE A 493 16.48 16.48 -28.85
CA PHE A 493 17.00 17.80 -28.45
C PHE A 493 18.15 17.62 -27.46
N GLY A 494 19.40 17.62 -27.94
CA GLY A 494 20.56 17.35 -27.09
C GLY A 494 20.44 16.00 -26.36
N ASN A 495 20.34 16.06 -25.02
CA ASN A 495 20.16 14.90 -24.14
C ASN A 495 18.70 14.61 -23.81
N VAL A 496 17.74 15.18 -24.50
CA VAL A 496 16.32 14.89 -24.34
C VAL A 496 15.78 14.31 -25.65
N ALA A 497 15.13 13.16 -25.59
CA ALA A 497 14.50 12.50 -26.73
C ALA A 497 12.98 12.43 -26.51
N LEU A 498 12.21 12.89 -27.50
CA LEU A 498 10.77 12.72 -27.58
C LEU A 498 10.44 11.51 -28.47
N LEU A 499 9.70 10.54 -27.95
CA LEU A 499 9.24 9.35 -28.67
C LEU A 499 7.72 9.33 -28.66
N PRO A 500 7.05 9.09 -29.78
CA PRO A 500 5.62 8.87 -29.76
C PRO A 500 5.32 7.54 -29.07
N GLN A 501 4.25 7.49 -28.27
CA GLN A 501 3.78 6.23 -27.71
C GLN A 501 3.35 5.32 -28.85
N MET A 502 4.05 4.19 -29.02
CA MET A 502 3.74 3.20 -30.05
C MET A 502 2.52 2.37 -29.61
N MET A 503 1.87 1.72 -30.57
CA MET A 503 0.73 0.83 -30.28
C MET A 503 1.22 -0.49 -29.68
N ALA A 504 0.57 -0.91 -28.59
CA ALA A 504 0.90 -2.14 -27.88
C ALA A 504 0.36 -3.41 -28.55
N GLY A 505 -0.53 -3.27 -29.50
CA GLY A 505 -1.12 -4.38 -30.27
C GLY A 505 -1.30 -4.05 -31.73
N VAL A 506 -1.75 -5.03 -32.51
CA VAL A 506 -2.08 -4.92 -33.94
C VAL A 506 -3.46 -5.55 -34.20
N GLY A 507 -4.26 -4.95 -35.07
CA GLY A 507 -5.60 -5.47 -35.41
C GLY A 507 -6.62 -4.37 -35.72
N GLY A 508 -7.91 -4.75 -35.85
CA GLY A 508 -8.99 -3.83 -36.16
C GLY A 508 -9.69 -3.18 -34.94
N ASP A 509 -9.44 -3.65 -33.76
CA ASP A 509 -10.03 -3.11 -32.53
C ASP A 509 -9.12 -2.04 -31.92
N SER A 510 -9.52 -0.77 -32.06
CA SER A 510 -8.72 0.37 -31.59
C SER A 510 -8.48 0.36 -30.09
N PHE A 511 -9.43 -0.13 -29.30
CA PHE A 511 -9.27 -0.25 -27.85
C PHE A 511 -8.19 -1.27 -27.50
N LYS A 512 -8.23 -2.46 -28.11
CA LYS A 512 -7.21 -3.49 -27.88
C LYS A 512 -5.83 -3.12 -28.40
N ILE A 513 -5.76 -2.29 -29.43
CA ILE A 513 -4.49 -1.79 -29.98
C ILE A 513 -3.79 -0.86 -28.98
N VAL A 514 -4.53 0.00 -28.32
CA VAL A 514 -3.97 0.96 -27.32
C VAL A 514 -3.77 0.32 -25.97
N HIS A 515 -4.77 -0.38 -25.49
CA HIS A 515 -4.80 -0.90 -24.11
C HIS A 515 -4.23 -2.32 -23.96
N GLY A 516 -3.60 -2.82 -25.00
CA GLY A 516 -2.99 -4.13 -24.99
C GLY A 516 -3.99 -5.26 -25.23
N THR A 517 -3.43 -6.41 -25.47
CA THR A 517 -4.14 -7.68 -25.65
C THR A 517 -3.47 -8.72 -24.74
N ASP A 518 -3.99 -9.93 -24.70
CA ASP A 518 -3.28 -11.07 -24.10
C ASP A 518 -2.05 -11.52 -24.93
N GLN A 519 -1.61 -10.71 -25.88
CA GLN A 519 -0.54 -11.01 -26.82
C GLN A 519 0.70 -10.16 -26.57
N ALA A 520 1.86 -10.69 -26.93
CA ALA A 520 3.13 -9.96 -26.87
C ALA A 520 3.07 -8.67 -27.72
N PRO A 521 3.68 -7.57 -27.27
CA PRO A 521 3.75 -6.34 -28.05
C PRO A 521 4.62 -6.51 -29.30
N PRO A 522 4.36 -5.73 -30.40
CA PRO A 522 5.11 -5.81 -31.66
C PRO A 522 6.54 -5.27 -31.52
N TYR A 523 7.40 -5.61 -32.51
CA TYR A 523 8.80 -5.16 -32.56
C TYR A 523 8.96 -3.65 -32.44
N THR A 524 8.08 -2.86 -33.06
CA THR A 524 8.10 -1.39 -33.02
C THR A 524 7.94 -0.86 -31.60
N TYR A 525 7.05 -1.49 -30.84
CA TYR A 525 6.81 -1.16 -29.44
C TYR A 525 8.02 -1.49 -28.57
N VAL A 526 8.48 -2.73 -28.65
CA VAL A 526 9.64 -3.22 -27.89
C VAL A 526 10.89 -2.42 -28.22
N ALA A 527 11.15 -2.16 -29.50
CA ALA A 527 12.31 -1.43 -29.95
C ALA A 527 12.35 0.01 -29.44
N SER A 528 11.21 0.69 -29.31
CA SER A 528 11.16 2.05 -28.77
C SER A 528 11.69 2.14 -27.34
N TYR A 529 11.26 1.23 -26.45
CA TYR A 529 11.76 1.18 -25.07
C TYR A 529 13.21 0.72 -25.00
N LEU A 530 13.59 -0.30 -25.77
CA LEU A 530 14.98 -0.80 -25.74
C LEU A 530 15.95 0.21 -26.37
N TRP A 531 15.53 0.96 -27.39
CA TRP A 531 16.33 2.06 -27.92
C TRP A 531 16.56 3.14 -26.86
N ALA A 532 15.51 3.57 -26.15
CA ALA A 532 15.63 4.55 -25.07
C ALA A 532 16.60 4.08 -23.97
N ARG A 533 16.56 2.82 -23.61
CA ARG A 533 17.41 2.23 -22.56
C ARG A 533 18.84 1.97 -22.99
N TYR A 534 19.05 1.37 -24.15
CA TYR A 534 20.36 0.86 -24.54
C TYR A 534 21.10 1.70 -25.58
N ALA A 535 20.41 2.30 -26.53
CA ALA A 535 21.04 3.17 -27.52
C ALA A 535 21.13 4.61 -27.02
N PHE A 536 20.02 5.17 -26.55
CA PHE A 536 19.99 6.52 -26.00
C PHE A 536 20.57 6.55 -24.57
N SER A 537 20.56 5.43 -23.83
CA SER A 537 21.05 5.31 -22.45
C SER A 537 20.37 6.32 -21.50
N ALA A 538 19.04 6.29 -21.50
CA ALA A 538 18.23 7.19 -20.68
C ALA A 538 18.51 7.01 -19.17
N ASP A 539 18.71 8.10 -18.46
CA ASP A 539 18.77 8.13 -16.99
C ASP A 539 17.36 8.14 -16.37
N ALA A 540 16.36 8.61 -17.13
CA ALA A 540 14.96 8.57 -16.75
C ALA A 540 14.06 8.43 -17.99
N LEU A 541 12.91 7.75 -17.79
CA LEU A 541 11.83 7.65 -18.75
C LEU A 541 10.63 8.44 -18.21
N ILE A 542 9.97 9.21 -19.08
CA ILE A 542 8.75 9.94 -18.75
C ILE A 542 7.66 9.53 -19.73
N HIS A 543 6.54 9.02 -19.24
CA HIS A 543 5.31 8.97 -20.01
C HIS A 543 4.56 10.29 -19.85
N PHE A 544 4.19 10.91 -20.96
CA PHE A 544 3.64 12.25 -21.00
C PHE A 544 2.27 12.27 -21.67
N GLY A 545 1.22 12.41 -20.86
CA GLY A 545 -0.16 12.46 -21.33
C GLY A 545 -1.09 11.66 -20.42
N THR A 546 -2.33 11.40 -20.87
CA THR A 546 -3.39 10.77 -20.07
C THR A 546 -2.98 9.44 -19.49
N HIS A 547 -2.43 8.59 -20.33
CA HIS A 547 -1.89 7.27 -19.99
C HIS A 547 -0.90 6.86 -21.07
N GLY A 548 -0.02 5.92 -20.72
CA GLY A 548 0.72 5.16 -21.69
C GLY A 548 -0.10 3.95 -22.20
N SER A 549 0.59 2.96 -22.68
CA SER A 549 -0.02 1.66 -23.01
C SER A 549 0.76 0.51 -22.36
N LEU A 550 1.91 0.81 -21.75
CA LEU A 550 2.81 -0.19 -21.19
C LEU A 550 2.19 -0.90 -19.99
N GLU A 551 1.43 -0.21 -19.17
CA GLU A 551 0.67 -0.72 -18.04
C GLU A 551 -0.42 -1.73 -18.43
N TYR A 552 -0.85 -1.74 -19.68
CA TYR A 552 -1.87 -2.66 -20.21
C TYR A 552 -1.28 -3.88 -20.92
N THR A 553 0.04 -3.97 -21.04
CA THR A 553 0.68 -5.15 -21.62
C THR A 553 0.34 -6.42 -20.82
N PRO A 554 0.29 -7.62 -21.46
CA PRO A 554 -0.25 -8.82 -20.84
C PRO A 554 0.55 -9.31 -19.62
N ARG A 555 -0.07 -10.13 -18.80
CA ARG A 555 0.33 -10.88 -17.62
C ARG A 555 -0.10 -10.27 -16.28
N LYS A 556 0.75 -10.32 -15.23
CA LYS A 556 0.34 -10.00 -13.85
C LYS A 556 -0.20 -8.59 -13.68
N GLN A 557 -1.16 -8.45 -12.78
CA GLN A 557 -1.76 -7.16 -12.45
C GLN A 557 -0.89 -6.36 -11.46
N VAL A 558 -0.17 -7.05 -10.58
CA VAL A 558 0.68 -6.46 -9.55
C VAL A 558 1.74 -7.48 -9.13
N ALA A 559 2.78 -7.05 -8.46
CA ALA A 559 3.89 -7.90 -8.04
C ALA A 559 4.45 -8.72 -9.22
N LEU A 560 4.92 -8.00 -10.23
CA LEU A 560 5.37 -8.51 -11.53
C LEU A 560 6.59 -9.42 -11.41
N ASP A 561 6.69 -10.39 -12.33
CA ASP A 561 7.86 -11.24 -12.48
C ASP A 561 8.71 -10.92 -13.73
N SER A 562 9.76 -11.68 -13.91
CA SER A 562 10.71 -11.51 -15.00
C SER A 562 10.17 -11.88 -16.39
N ASN A 563 8.89 -12.29 -16.52
CA ASN A 563 8.21 -12.53 -17.78
C ASN A 563 7.13 -11.49 -18.09
N ASP A 564 6.93 -10.48 -17.23
CA ASP A 564 5.98 -9.40 -17.48
C ASP A 564 6.59 -8.35 -18.41
N TRP A 565 5.88 -7.98 -19.48
CA TRP A 565 6.38 -7.06 -20.49
C TRP A 565 6.72 -5.69 -19.94
N SER A 566 5.85 -5.14 -19.10
CA SER A 566 6.07 -3.84 -18.48
C SER A 566 7.29 -3.82 -17.56
N ASP A 567 7.50 -4.87 -16.76
CA ASP A 567 8.69 -5.04 -15.92
C ASP A 567 9.97 -5.00 -16.77
N ARG A 568 9.99 -5.78 -17.84
CA ARG A 568 11.18 -5.94 -18.67
C ARG A 568 11.48 -4.74 -19.58
N LEU A 569 10.47 -4.03 -20.05
CA LEU A 569 10.65 -2.86 -20.91
C LEU A 569 11.11 -1.63 -20.13
N ILE A 570 10.61 -1.42 -18.92
CA ILE A 570 11.11 -0.37 -18.02
C ILE A 570 12.48 -0.76 -17.42
N GLY A 571 12.63 -2.00 -16.99
CA GLY A 571 13.84 -2.49 -16.33
C GLY A 571 14.18 -1.68 -15.09
N VAL A 572 15.44 -1.27 -14.97
CA VAL A 572 15.98 -0.57 -13.77
C VAL A 572 15.91 0.96 -13.87
N VAL A 573 15.45 1.52 -14.99
CA VAL A 573 15.46 2.96 -15.22
C VAL A 573 14.38 3.65 -14.39
N PRO A 574 14.67 4.76 -13.70
CA PRO A 574 13.68 5.63 -13.06
C PRO A 574 12.58 6.03 -14.04
N HIS A 575 11.33 5.83 -13.64
CA HIS A 575 10.18 6.04 -14.51
C HIS A 575 9.20 7.02 -13.89
N PHE A 576 8.78 8.01 -14.66
CA PHE A 576 7.83 9.05 -14.29
C PHE A 576 6.64 9.03 -15.24
N TYR A 577 5.46 9.31 -14.71
CA TYR A 577 4.22 9.18 -15.45
C TYR A 577 3.33 10.40 -15.20
N ILE A 578 3.15 11.22 -16.23
CA ILE A 578 2.34 12.44 -16.17
C ILE A 578 0.95 12.12 -16.68
N TYR A 579 -0.05 12.26 -15.80
CA TYR A 579 -1.43 11.86 -16.08
C TYR A 579 -2.44 12.89 -15.56
N THR A 580 -3.69 12.82 -16.04
CA THR A 580 -4.77 13.65 -15.51
C THR A 580 -5.23 13.14 -14.14
N ILE A 581 -5.40 14.05 -13.18
CA ILE A 581 -5.87 13.72 -11.84
C ILE A 581 -7.27 13.06 -11.84
N GLY A 582 -8.07 13.28 -12.87
CA GLY A 582 -9.37 12.63 -13.05
C GLY A 582 -9.29 11.12 -13.36
N ASN A 583 -8.12 10.60 -13.69
CA ASN A 583 -7.90 9.20 -14.10
C ASN A 583 -7.01 8.44 -13.08
N VAL A 584 -7.39 8.47 -11.82
CA VAL A 584 -6.63 7.87 -10.71
C VAL A 584 -6.48 6.34 -10.88
N GLY A 585 -7.50 5.66 -11.40
CA GLY A 585 -7.46 4.20 -11.60
C GLY A 585 -6.33 3.77 -12.52
N GLU A 586 -6.17 4.44 -13.66
CA GLU A 586 -5.07 4.15 -14.61
C GLU A 586 -3.70 4.52 -14.05
N ALA A 587 -3.62 5.64 -13.31
CA ALA A 587 -2.39 6.01 -12.62
C ALA A 587 -1.94 4.95 -11.61
N MET A 588 -2.90 4.35 -10.87
CA MET A 588 -2.60 3.24 -9.96
C MET A 588 -2.09 2.00 -10.69
N ILE A 589 -2.68 1.67 -11.85
CA ILE A 589 -2.21 0.57 -12.69
C ILE A 589 -0.78 0.87 -13.18
N ALA A 590 -0.52 2.06 -13.70
CA ALA A 590 0.80 2.48 -14.16
C ALA A 590 1.84 2.41 -13.02
N LYS A 591 1.50 2.92 -11.83
CA LYS A 591 2.37 2.88 -10.66
C LYS A 591 2.81 1.46 -10.30
N ARG A 592 1.90 0.49 -10.35
CA ARG A 592 2.15 -0.90 -9.93
C ARG A 592 2.69 -1.77 -11.04
N ARG A 593 2.35 -1.49 -12.30
CA ARG A 593 2.74 -2.30 -13.46
C ARG A 593 3.93 -1.75 -14.24
N THR A 594 4.22 -0.47 -14.13
CA THR A 594 5.40 0.14 -14.76
C THR A 594 6.34 0.81 -13.76
N TYR A 595 6.10 0.60 -12.47
CA TYR A 595 6.90 1.20 -11.38
C TYR A 595 7.00 2.73 -11.47
N ALA A 596 5.99 3.36 -12.05
CA ALA A 596 5.99 4.78 -12.28
C ALA A 596 5.87 5.58 -10.97
N GLN A 597 6.64 6.65 -10.85
CA GLN A 597 6.29 7.76 -9.98
C GLN A 597 5.25 8.60 -10.71
N THR A 598 4.03 8.65 -10.18
CA THR A 598 2.93 9.33 -10.84
C THR A 598 2.93 10.82 -10.51
N GLN A 599 2.79 11.64 -11.55
CA GLN A 599 2.66 13.08 -11.48
C GLN A 599 1.34 13.48 -12.10
N SER A 600 0.38 13.90 -11.27
CA SER A 600 -0.88 14.41 -11.79
C SER A 600 -0.73 15.84 -12.31
N TYR A 601 -1.55 16.20 -13.29
CA TYR A 601 -1.78 17.58 -13.69
C TYR A 601 -3.24 17.95 -13.45
N LEU A 602 -3.49 19.26 -13.34
CA LEU A 602 -4.84 19.76 -13.08
C LEU A 602 -5.79 19.42 -14.23
N THR A 603 -7.05 19.21 -13.88
CA THR A 603 -8.12 19.14 -14.86
C THR A 603 -8.23 20.47 -15.60
N PRO A 604 -8.74 20.47 -16.84
CA PRO A 604 -9.19 21.72 -17.47
C PRO A 604 -10.14 22.47 -16.54
N PRO A 605 -10.14 23.81 -16.58
CA PRO A 605 -11.04 24.60 -15.74
C PRO A 605 -12.49 24.27 -16.07
N PHE A 606 -13.31 24.08 -15.05
CA PHE A 606 -14.72 23.74 -15.22
C PHE A 606 -15.54 25.00 -15.54
N LYS A 607 -16.47 24.85 -16.48
CA LYS A 607 -17.51 25.85 -16.78
C LYS A 607 -18.87 25.21 -16.64
N GLU A 608 -19.87 26.02 -16.34
CA GLU A 608 -21.24 25.54 -16.39
C GLU A 608 -21.66 25.31 -17.84
N SER A 609 -22.45 24.25 -18.08
CA SER A 609 -22.92 23.89 -19.40
C SER A 609 -23.73 25.02 -20.06
N GLU A 610 -23.44 25.35 -21.33
CA GLU A 610 -24.21 26.28 -22.13
C GLU A 610 -25.61 25.76 -22.54
N LEU A 611 -25.91 24.50 -22.25
CA LEU A 611 -27.26 23.93 -22.43
C LEU A 611 -28.33 24.63 -21.60
N ARG A 612 -27.95 25.51 -20.66
CA ARG A 612 -28.89 26.24 -19.80
C ARG A 612 -29.95 27.06 -20.54
N GLN A 613 -29.65 27.65 -21.71
CA GLN A 613 -30.68 28.46 -22.41
C GLN A 613 -31.79 27.56 -23.01
N THR A 614 -31.42 26.44 -23.64
CA THR A 614 -32.39 25.49 -24.19
C THR A 614 -33.10 24.73 -23.07
N TYR A 615 -32.37 24.40 -22.00
CA TYR A 615 -32.92 23.81 -20.78
C TYR A 615 -33.91 24.73 -20.10
N LYS A 616 -33.65 26.06 -20.04
CA LYS A 616 -34.58 27.01 -19.47
C LYS A 616 -35.96 26.97 -20.16
N GLN A 617 -35.98 26.87 -21.49
CA GLN A 617 -37.24 26.74 -22.25
C GLN A 617 -37.97 25.44 -21.87
N LEU A 618 -37.25 24.34 -21.71
CA LEU A 618 -37.84 23.06 -21.28
C LEU A 618 -38.33 23.11 -19.84
N SER A 619 -37.53 23.68 -18.94
CA SER A 619 -37.89 23.88 -17.53
C SER A 619 -39.12 24.78 -17.37
N ASP A 620 -39.16 25.92 -18.10
CA ASP A 620 -40.33 26.80 -18.10
C ASP A 620 -41.59 26.11 -18.63
N ALA A 621 -41.45 25.22 -19.63
CA ALA A 621 -42.55 24.41 -20.14
C ALA A 621 -43.04 23.37 -19.13
N ILE A 622 -42.12 22.68 -18.45
CA ILE A 622 -42.42 21.72 -17.37
C ILE A 622 -43.11 22.42 -16.20
N GLN A 623 -42.62 23.57 -15.74
CA GLN A 623 -43.25 24.35 -14.70
C GLN A 623 -44.68 24.81 -15.09
N SER A 624 -44.87 25.15 -16.36
CA SER A 624 -46.19 25.52 -16.86
C SER A 624 -47.17 24.33 -16.82
N TYR A 625 -46.65 23.12 -17.12
CA TYR A 625 -47.40 21.86 -16.97
C TYR A 625 -47.73 21.57 -15.51
N GLU A 626 -46.77 21.72 -14.58
CA GLU A 626 -46.98 21.49 -13.16
C GLU A 626 -48.03 22.43 -12.56
N LYS A 627 -48.02 23.69 -12.95
CA LYS A 627 -49.03 24.66 -12.52
C LYS A 627 -50.44 24.31 -13.00
N LYS A 628 -50.54 23.77 -14.20
CA LYS A 628 -51.82 23.36 -14.79
C LYS A 628 -51.57 22.25 -15.83
N ALA A 629 -51.75 20.99 -15.41
CA ALA A 629 -51.51 19.82 -16.26
C ALA A 629 -52.56 19.76 -17.41
N THR A 630 -52.23 20.37 -18.56
CA THR A 630 -53.03 20.32 -19.78
C THR A 630 -52.34 19.51 -20.87
N VAL A 631 -53.15 18.95 -21.80
CA VAL A 631 -52.61 18.25 -22.98
C VAL A 631 -51.67 19.13 -23.80
N GLU A 632 -52.07 20.43 -23.97
CA GLU A 632 -51.28 21.43 -24.71
C GLU A 632 -49.87 21.61 -24.11
N GLN A 633 -49.81 21.73 -22.77
CA GLN A 633 -48.52 21.92 -22.07
C GLN A 633 -47.67 20.65 -22.13
N SER A 634 -48.28 19.47 -21.98
CA SER A 634 -47.55 18.21 -22.15
C SER A 634 -46.99 18.04 -23.56
N LEU A 635 -47.73 18.44 -24.60
CA LEU A 635 -47.24 18.44 -25.99
C LEU A 635 -46.10 19.43 -26.20
N LYS A 636 -46.13 20.58 -25.53
CA LYS A 636 -45.03 21.56 -25.57
C LYS A 636 -43.78 21.01 -24.92
N VAL A 637 -43.88 20.38 -23.76
CA VAL A 637 -42.75 19.63 -23.13
C VAL A 637 -42.22 18.58 -24.08
N LYS A 638 -43.09 17.76 -24.66
CA LYS A 638 -42.71 16.72 -25.61
C LYS A 638 -41.94 17.27 -26.83
N ALA A 639 -42.45 18.36 -27.42
CA ALA A 639 -41.79 18.99 -28.56
C ALA A 639 -40.38 19.45 -28.24
N LEU A 640 -40.15 20.04 -27.07
CA LEU A 640 -38.82 20.47 -26.59
C LEU A 640 -37.95 19.25 -26.27
N THR A 641 -38.48 18.23 -25.62
CA THR A 641 -37.79 16.98 -25.26
C THR A 641 -37.28 16.26 -26.52
N VAL A 642 -38.09 16.18 -27.57
CA VAL A 642 -37.72 15.59 -28.86
C VAL A 642 -36.65 16.43 -29.57
N LYS A 643 -36.84 17.77 -29.59
CA LYS A 643 -35.91 18.73 -30.20
C LYS A 643 -34.52 18.64 -29.55
N MET A 644 -34.45 18.41 -28.24
CA MET A 644 -33.21 18.27 -27.47
C MET A 644 -32.60 16.86 -27.56
N GLY A 645 -33.23 15.91 -28.21
CA GLY A 645 -32.77 14.51 -28.28
C GLY A 645 -33.02 13.68 -27.01
N ILE A 646 -33.56 14.29 -25.96
CA ILE A 646 -33.79 13.62 -24.64
C ILE A 646 -34.78 12.45 -24.79
N ALA A 647 -35.76 12.55 -25.67
CA ALA A 647 -36.73 11.50 -25.90
C ALA A 647 -36.06 10.19 -26.37
N ARG A 648 -35.03 10.27 -27.19
CA ARG A 648 -34.28 9.11 -27.66
C ARG A 648 -33.49 8.47 -26.53
N GLU A 649 -32.82 9.25 -25.72
CA GLU A 649 -32.00 8.77 -24.60
C GLU A 649 -32.86 8.08 -23.51
N LEU A 650 -34.04 8.62 -23.26
CA LEU A 650 -34.99 8.04 -22.29
C LEU A 650 -35.89 6.94 -22.86
N GLY A 651 -35.77 6.61 -24.16
CA GLY A 651 -36.64 5.65 -24.83
C GLY A 651 -38.12 6.06 -24.88
N LEU A 652 -38.38 7.40 -24.92
CA LEU A 652 -39.73 7.94 -24.97
C LEU A 652 -40.23 8.06 -26.44
N ASP A 653 -41.56 8.04 -26.61
CA ASP A 653 -42.14 8.21 -27.93
C ASP A 653 -41.81 9.58 -28.54
N ALA A 654 -41.11 9.56 -29.65
CA ALA A 654 -40.74 10.75 -30.45
C ALA A 654 -41.46 10.85 -31.78
N LYS A 655 -42.32 9.88 -32.11
CA LYS A 655 -43.02 9.82 -33.43
C LYS A 655 -44.42 10.39 -33.41
N GLN A 656 -45.18 10.09 -32.36
CA GLN A 656 -46.57 10.52 -32.27
C GLN A 656 -46.65 11.89 -31.56
N MET A 657 -46.32 12.97 -32.29
CA MET A 657 -46.21 14.33 -31.73
C MET A 657 -47.51 14.88 -31.20
N ASN A 658 -48.63 14.29 -31.55
CA ASN A 658 -50.00 14.67 -31.08
C ASN A 658 -50.45 13.90 -29.80
N LYS A 659 -49.65 12.93 -29.37
CA LYS A 659 -49.91 12.19 -28.15
C LYS A 659 -49.11 12.80 -26.99
N PRO A 660 -49.74 13.28 -25.91
CA PRO A 660 -49.08 13.91 -24.80
C PRO A 660 -48.25 12.90 -24.01
N TYR A 661 -47.18 13.35 -23.34
CA TYR A 661 -46.49 12.56 -22.33
C TYR A 661 -47.33 12.49 -21.06
N SER A 662 -47.29 11.37 -20.37
CA SER A 662 -47.81 11.19 -19.01
C SER A 662 -47.01 12.04 -17.99
N ALA A 663 -47.55 12.19 -16.79
CA ALA A 663 -46.85 12.87 -15.70
C ALA A 663 -45.52 12.19 -15.35
N ASP A 664 -45.51 10.85 -15.35
CA ASP A 664 -44.29 10.09 -15.08
C ASP A 664 -43.21 10.27 -16.16
N GLU A 665 -43.61 10.32 -17.42
CA GLU A 665 -42.70 10.60 -18.55
C GLU A 665 -42.16 12.03 -18.46
N ILE A 666 -42.96 13.00 -18.06
CA ILE A 666 -42.52 14.39 -17.85
C ILE A 666 -41.52 14.48 -16.69
N ALA A 667 -41.79 13.80 -15.56
CA ALA A 667 -40.84 13.75 -14.44
C ALA A 667 -39.49 13.09 -14.81
N ARG A 668 -39.53 12.06 -15.66
CA ARG A 668 -38.29 11.45 -16.20
C ARG A 668 -37.53 12.42 -17.10
N VAL A 669 -38.23 13.20 -17.91
CA VAL A 669 -37.61 14.23 -18.75
C VAL A 669 -37.01 15.33 -17.90
N GLU A 670 -37.69 15.77 -16.85
CA GLU A 670 -37.21 16.78 -15.92
C GLU A 670 -35.90 16.35 -15.25
N ASN A 671 -35.91 15.17 -14.64
CA ASN A 671 -34.73 14.64 -13.97
C ASN A 671 -33.52 14.54 -14.94
N TYR A 672 -33.71 14.00 -16.12
CA TYR A 672 -32.64 13.84 -17.12
C TYR A 672 -32.14 15.20 -17.63
N ALA A 673 -33.05 16.12 -17.92
CA ALA A 673 -32.66 17.46 -18.36
C ALA A 673 -31.88 18.23 -17.29
N GLU A 674 -32.22 18.04 -16.03
CA GLU A 674 -31.48 18.65 -14.92
C GLU A 674 -30.09 18.02 -14.72
N GLU A 675 -29.94 16.70 -14.91
CA GLU A 675 -28.62 16.08 -14.93
C GLU A 675 -27.76 16.69 -16.00
N LEU A 676 -28.26 16.83 -17.22
CA LEU A 676 -27.54 17.47 -18.33
C LEU A 676 -27.22 18.94 -18.05
N ALA A 677 -28.14 19.70 -17.47
CA ALA A 677 -27.93 21.12 -17.17
C ALA A 677 -26.90 21.35 -16.06
N ASN A 678 -26.76 20.37 -15.16
CA ASN A 678 -25.79 20.40 -14.09
C ASN A 678 -24.46 19.73 -14.47
N GLU A 679 -24.36 19.16 -15.68
CA GLU A 679 -23.13 18.58 -16.16
C GLU A 679 -22.03 19.65 -16.27
N LYS A 680 -20.93 19.40 -15.60
CA LYS A 680 -19.79 20.30 -15.58
C LYS A 680 -18.92 20.03 -16.79
N ILE A 681 -18.83 20.98 -17.71
CA ILE A 681 -17.99 20.89 -18.90
C ILE A 681 -16.68 21.65 -18.72
N THR A 682 -15.66 21.25 -19.47
CA THR A 682 -14.37 21.95 -19.49
C THR A 682 -14.45 23.16 -20.40
N GLY A 683 -13.95 24.32 -19.91
CA GLY A 683 -13.97 25.56 -20.67
C GLY A 683 -12.88 25.67 -21.74
N LYS A 684 -11.73 25.04 -21.50
CA LYS A 684 -10.55 25.01 -22.39
C LYS A 684 -9.67 23.82 -22.01
N LEU A 685 -8.69 23.49 -22.84
CA LEU A 685 -7.70 22.49 -22.50
C LEU A 685 -6.69 23.03 -21.46
N TYR A 686 -6.12 22.13 -20.65
CA TYR A 686 -5.06 22.47 -19.71
C TYR A 686 -3.69 22.45 -20.40
N THR A 687 -2.85 23.42 -20.10
CA THR A 687 -1.46 23.45 -20.55
C THR A 687 -0.53 23.42 -19.34
N LEU A 688 0.32 22.42 -19.26
CA LEU A 688 1.25 22.20 -18.14
C LEU A 688 2.16 23.44 -17.96
N GLY A 689 2.26 23.94 -16.71
CA GLY A 689 3.05 25.11 -16.37
C GLY A 689 2.39 26.46 -16.66
N VAL A 690 1.15 26.50 -17.14
CA VAL A 690 0.38 27.72 -17.36
C VAL A 690 -0.63 27.91 -16.23
N PRO A 691 -0.51 28.99 -15.41
CA PRO A 691 -1.48 29.28 -14.37
C PRO A 691 -2.91 29.49 -14.90
N TYR A 692 -3.90 29.15 -14.11
CA TYR A 692 -5.29 29.50 -14.39
C TYR A 692 -5.50 31.01 -14.30
N ASP A 693 -6.37 31.55 -15.14
CA ASP A 693 -6.82 32.91 -14.99
C ASP A 693 -7.89 33.03 -13.86
N ASN A 694 -8.26 34.25 -13.49
CA ASN A 694 -9.18 34.47 -12.38
C ASN A 694 -10.59 33.89 -12.62
N ASP A 695 -11.03 33.81 -13.88
CA ASP A 695 -12.32 33.24 -14.24
C ASP A 695 -12.29 31.70 -14.13
N ASP A 696 -11.22 31.08 -14.60
CA ASP A 696 -10.95 29.66 -14.47
C ASP A 696 -10.91 29.23 -13.00
N ILE A 697 -10.22 30.03 -12.16
CA ILE A 697 -10.14 29.78 -10.71
C ILE A 697 -11.54 29.87 -10.10
N ARG A 698 -12.27 30.96 -10.38
CA ARG A 698 -13.61 31.17 -9.84
C ARG A 698 -14.56 30.03 -10.19
N THR A 699 -14.63 29.67 -11.46
CA THR A 699 -15.55 28.60 -11.93
C THR A 699 -15.16 27.22 -11.40
N SER A 700 -13.85 26.92 -11.31
CA SER A 700 -13.36 25.70 -10.71
C SER A 700 -13.64 25.62 -9.21
N VAL A 701 -13.46 26.72 -8.46
CA VAL A 701 -13.79 26.75 -7.02
C VAL A 701 -15.29 26.64 -6.80
N TYR A 702 -16.12 27.19 -7.67
CA TYR A 702 -17.57 26.94 -7.63
C TYR A 702 -17.89 25.45 -7.74
N ALA A 703 -17.29 24.76 -8.70
CA ALA A 703 -17.47 23.33 -8.87
C ALA A 703 -17.04 22.51 -7.65
N MET A 704 -16.05 22.99 -6.91
CA MET A 704 -15.51 22.27 -5.73
C MET A 704 -16.25 22.58 -4.42
N ALA A 705 -16.64 23.82 -4.19
CA ALA A 705 -17.08 24.29 -2.87
C ALA A 705 -18.60 24.53 -2.77
N THR A 706 -19.30 24.77 -3.88
CA THR A 706 -20.73 25.15 -3.81
C THR A 706 -21.59 24.03 -3.23
N ASP A 707 -21.47 22.81 -3.77
CA ASP A 707 -22.30 21.69 -3.33
C ASP A 707 -22.05 21.30 -1.87
N PRO A 708 -20.82 21.14 -1.36
CA PRO A 708 -20.59 20.87 0.06
C PRO A 708 -21.21 21.91 0.98
N ILE A 709 -21.13 23.20 0.63
CA ILE A 709 -21.74 24.27 1.41
C ILE A 709 -23.27 24.13 1.37
N ALA A 710 -23.86 23.99 0.18
CA ALA A 710 -25.31 23.97 0.00
C ALA A 710 -25.97 22.75 0.67
N TYR A 711 -25.46 21.56 0.41
CA TYR A 711 -25.98 20.31 1.01
C TYR A 711 -25.67 20.20 2.50
N GLY A 712 -24.51 20.64 2.93
CA GLY A 712 -24.16 20.70 4.34
C GLY A 712 -25.09 21.66 5.11
N MET A 713 -25.41 22.83 4.54
CA MET A 713 -26.38 23.76 5.09
C MET A 713 -27.79 23.15 5.18
N LEU A 714 -28.23 22.45 4.12
CA LEU A 714 -29.51 21.74 4.16
C LEU A 714 -29.52 20.67 5.28
N ALA A 715 -28.44 19.91 5.43
CA ALA A 715 -28.31 18.92 6.49
C ALA A 715 -28.38 19.53 7.89
N VAL A 716 -27.68 20.65 8.12
CA VAL A 716 -27.79 21.41 9.38
C VAL A 716 -29.20 21.90 9.63
N ASP A 717 -29.85 22.46 8.61
CA ASP A 717 -31.22 23.01 8.74
C ASP A 717 -32.24 21.91 9.01
N LYS A 718 -32.12 20.73 8.40
CA LYS A 718 -32.94 19.57 8.73
C LYS A 718 -32.78 19.13 10.17
N LEU A 719 -31.57 18.95 10.62
CA LEU A 719 -31.26 18.50 11.97
C LEU A 719 -31.67 19.50 13.05
N LYS A 720 -31.75 20.79 12.69
CA LYS A 720 -32.26 21.89 13.54
C LYS A 720 -33.74 22.18 13.32
N GLY A 721 -34.43 21.44 12.46
CA GLY A 721 -35.86 21.66 12.17
C GLY A 721 -36.17 22.99 11.44
N ARG A 722 -35.21 23.56 10.72
CA ARG A 722 -35.30 24.82 9.97
C ARG A 722 -35.53 24.64 8.47
N ALA A 723 -35.31 23.41 7.96
CA ALA A 723 -35.47 23.13 6.54
C ALA A 723 -36.95 23.29 6.11
N GLN A 724 -37.17 23.93 4.97
CA GLN A 724 -38.52 24.01 4.40
C GLN A 724 -38.95 22.64 3.90
N GLU A 725 -40.17 22.24 4.19
CA GLU A 725 -40.73 20.96 3.74
C GLU A 725 -40.68 20.81 2.21
N GLY A 726 -40.26 19.65 1.74
CA GLY A 726 -40.19 19.34 0.32
C GLY A 726 -39.01 19.96 -0.43
N VAL A 727 -38.11 20.72 0.21
CA VAL A 727 -36.98 21.38 -0.44
C VAL A 727 -36.08 20.40 -1.23
N GLU A 728 -36.01 19.14 -0.81
CA GLU A 728 -35.26 18.08 -1.49
C GLU A 728 -35.89 17.61 -2.80
N LYS A 729 -37.21 17.70 -2.85
CA LYS A 729 -37.99 17.27 -4.02
C LYS A 729 -38.14 18.37 -5.06
N HIS A 730 -37.88 19.63 -4.66
CA HIS A 730 -38.04 20.82 -5.51
C HIS A 730 -36.68 21.49 -5.75
N LYS A 731 -35.98 21.09 -6.80
CA LYS A 731 -34.63 21.60 -7.14
C LYS A 731 -34.58 23.14 -7.24
N GLN A 732 -35.56 23.79 -7.80
CA GLN A 732 -35.60 25.27 -7.87
C GLN A 732 -35.64 25.91 -6.48
N LEU A 733 -36.36 25.29 -5.55
CA LEU A 733 -36.43 25.76 -4.18
C LEU A 733 -35.05 25.55 -3.50
N PHE A 734 -34.44 24.39 -3.72
CA PHE A 734 -33.09 24.12 -3.23
C PHE A 734 -32.04 25.08 -3.83
N ASP A 735 -32.08 25.32 -5.15
CA ASP A 735 -31.19 26.28 -5.80
C ASP A 735 -31.33 27.69 -5.18
N ARG A 736 -32.55 28.17 -5.01
CA ARG A 736 -32.80 29.49 -4.44
C ARG A 736 -32.37 29.61 -2.97
N LEU A 737 -32.65 28.60 -2.15
CA LEU A 737 -32.39 28.66 -0.71
C LEU A 737 -30.94 28.32 -0.32
N TYR A 738 -30.30 27.44 -1.07
CA TYR A 738 -28.98 26.89 -0.69
C TYR A 738 -27.91 27.12 -1.75
N LEU A 739 -28.06 26.67 -2.99
CA LEU A 739 -27.03 26.76 -4.03
C LEU A 739 -26.67 28.20 -4.38
N SER A 740 -27.65 29.08 -4.62
CA SER A 740 -27.40 30.49 -4.96
C SER A 740 -26.69 31.22 -3.82
N LYS A 741 -27.04 30.90 -2.57
CA LYS A 741 -26.35 31.46 -1.39
C LYS A 741 -24.91 30.93 -1.29
N ALA A 742 -24.73 29.65 -1.51
CA ALA A 742 -23.40 29.04 -1.49
C ALA A 742 -22.48 29.64 -2.57
N ARG A 743 -22.96 29.83 -3.80
CA ARG A 743 -22.21 30.51 -4.88
C ARG A 743 -21.78 31.92 -4.52
N ASN A 744 -22.72 32.71 -3.96
CA ASN A 744 -22.42 34.07 -3.52
C ASN A 744 -21.34 34.08 -2.42
N THR A 745 -21.42 33.14 -1.48
CA THR A 745 -20.44 32.98 -0.41
C THR A 745 -19.07 32.55 -0.96
N VAL A 746 -19.03 31.60 -1.87
CA VAL A 746 -17.79 31.22 -2.54
C VAL A 746 -17.14 32.43 -3.22
N THR A 747 -17.92 33.25 -3.94
CA THR A 747 -17.42 34.49 -4.59
C THR A 747 -16.77 35.43 -3.58
N GLN A 748 -17.40 35.63 -2.43
CA GLN A 748 -16.89 36.52 -1.38
C GLN A 748 -15.61 36.00 -0.73
N LEU A 749 -15.44 34.69 -0.65
CA LEU A 749 -14.35 34.06 0.07
C LEU A 749 -13.14 33.67 -0.82
N LEU A 750 -13.19 33.86 -2.14
CA LEU A 750 -12.12 33.46 -3.07
C LEU A 750 -10.73 34.01 -2.69
N GLY A 751 -10.65 35.21 -2.13
CA GLY A 751 -9.39 35.82 -1.70
C GLY A 751 -9.09 35.70 -0.21
N SER A 752 -9.90 34.95 0.55
CA SER A 752 -9.78 34.90 2.01
C SER A 752 -8.80 33.84 2.44
N ALA A 753 -7.77 34.21 3.21
CA ALA A 753 -6.80 33.24 3.76
C ALA A 753 -7.42 32.33 4.83
N SER A 754 -8.43 32.81 5.55
CA SER A 754 -9.16 32.08 6.57
C SER A 754 -10.54 32.68 6.79
N VAL A 755 -11.44 31.91 7.35
CA VAL A 755 -12.81 32.32 7.71
C VAL A 755 -12.92 32.26 9.23
N SER A 756 -13.39 33.36 9.85
CA SER A 756 -13.52 33.46 11.31
C SER A 756 -14.64 32.55 11.83
N ASP A 757 -14.49 32.10 13.08
CA ASP A 757 -15.54 31.35 13.79
C ASP A 757 -16.87 32.09 13.87
N GLU A 758 -16.78 33.40 14.02
CA GLU A 758 -17.95 34.30 14.06
C GLU A 758 -18.69 34.28 12.70
N TYR A 759 -17.96 34.35 11.60
CA TYR A 759 -18.56 34.25 10.27
C TYR A 759 -19.21 32.88 10.07
N ILE A 760 -18.52 31.78 10.43
CA ILE A 760 -19.06 30.43 10.30
C ILE A 760 -20.33 30.25 11.13
N CYS A 761 -20.32 30.68 12.41
CA CYS A 761 -21.48 30.59 13.28
C CYS A 761 -22.67 31.35 12.71
N ARG A 762 -22.44 32.58 12.22
CA ARG A 762 -23.49 33.42 11.60
C ARG A 762 -24.02 32.82 10.30
N TYR A 763 -23.14 32.32 9.44
CA TYR A 763 -23.52 31.75 8.15
C TYR A 763 -24.34 30.47 8.31
N VAL A 764 -23.85 29.57 9.17
CA VAL A 764 -24.48 28.27 9.43
C VAL A 764 -25.71 28.39 10.37
N GLY A 765 -25.83 29.52 11.11
CA GLY A 765 -26.89 29.69 12.08
C GLY A 765 -26.73 28.77 13.31
N ILE A 766 -25.53 28.68 13.82
CA ILE A 766 -25.16 27.88 14.99
C ILE A 766 -24.50 28.74 16.06
N THR A 767 -24.46 28.22 17.28
CA THR A 767 -23.75 28.85 18.38
C THR A 767 -22.26 28.50 18.39
N PRO A 768 -21.38 29.31 19.00
CA PRO A 768 -19.97 28.94 19.19
C PRO A 768 -19.77 27.61 19.94
N ALA A 769 -20.69 27.28 20.85
CA ALA A 769 -20.65 26.01 21.58
C ALA A 769 -20.93 24.82 20.65
N GLU A 770 -21.85 24.95 19.68
CA GLU A 770 -22.12 23.91 18.69
C GLU A 770 -20.93 23.73 17.73
N LEU A 771 -20.26 24.80 17.32
CA LEU A 771 -19.06 24.74 16.50
C LEU A 771 -17.92 24.02 17.25
N GLN A 772 -17.71 24.35 18.52
CA GLN A 772 -16.69 23.68 19.34
C GLN A 772 -17.03 22.20 19.61
N MET A 773 -18.32 21.88 19.79
CA MET A 773 -18.78 20.50 19.88
C MET A 773 -18.47 19.74 18.57
N ALA A 774 -18.77 20.33 17.42
CA ALA A 774 -18.54 19.72 16.11
C ALA A 774 -17.05 19.36 15.92
N ARG A 775 -16.15 20.29 16.19
CA ARG A 775 -14.69 20.09 16.12
C ARG A 775 -14.20 19.01 17.09
N LYS A 776 -14.78 18.94 18.32
CA LYS A 776 -14.42 17.88 19.29
C LYS A 776 -14.88 16.49 18.82
N VAL A 777 -16.08 16.38 18.26
CA VAL A 777 -16.59 15.12 17.70
C VAL A 777 -15.69 14.66 16.54
N GLU A 778 -15.31 15.56 15.65
CA GLU A 778 -14.40 15.28 14.54
C GLU A 778 -13.02 14.80 15.03
N ALA A 779 -12.42 15.53 16.01
CA ALA A 779 -11.15 15.14 16.60
C ALA A 779 -11.19 13.75 17.28
N MET A 780 -12.34 13.38 17.87
CA MET A 780 -12.55 12.05 18.45
C MET A 780 -12.64 10.96 17.37
N GLN A 781 -13.21 11.26 16.19
CA GLN A 781 -13.30 10.33 15.08
C GLN A 781 -11.98 10.18 14.31
N ALA A 782 -11.17 11.23 14.30
CA ALA A 782 -9.85 11.26 13.67
C ALA A 782 -8.73 10.66 14.55
N ALA A 783 -9.05 10.16 15.75
CA ALA A 783 -8.05 9.55 16.64
C ALA A 783 -7.37 8.33 15.97
N PRO A 784 -6.03 8.22 16.05
CA PRO A 784 -5.30 7.16 15.37
C PRO A 784 -5.68 5.77 15.88
N ASP A 785 -5.52 4.76 15.00
CA ASP A 785 -5.80 3.36 15.28
C ASP A 785 -5.07 2.91 16.57
N PRO A 786 -5.78 2.29 17.53
CA PRO A 786 -5.17 1.79 18.78
C PRO A 786 -4.03 0.80 18.58
N ILE A 787 -4.00 0.06 17.47
CA ILE A 787 -2.89 -0.84 17.13
C ILE A 787 -1.64 -0.02 16.80
N GLN A 788 -1.76 1.09 16.08
CA GLN A 788 -0.66 2.03 15.84
C GLN A 788 -0.21 2.72 17.15
N MET A 789 -1.16 3.09 18.00
CA MET A 789 -0.82 3.63 19.33
C MET A 789 -0.10 2.59 20.21
N MET A 790 -0.51 1.34 20.19
CA MET A 790 0.18 0.26 20.91
C MET A 790 1.59 0.00 20.35
N MET A 791 1.78 -0.01 19.04
CA MET A 791 3.10 -0.14 18.42
C MET A 791 4.00 1.05 18.73
N GLN A 792 3.48 2.28 18.68
CA GLN A 792 4.20 3.49 19.06
C GLN A 792 4.52 3.54 20.57
N MET A 793 3.62 3.05 21.43
CA MET A 793 3.88 2.94 22.87
C MET A 793 4.89 1.84 23.19
N ALA A 794 4.86 0.71 22.48
CA ALA A 794 5.86 -0.35 22.64
C ALA A 794 7.28 0.15 22.29
N ASP A 795 7.40 0.93 21.21
CA ASP A 795 8.66 1.56 20.81
C ASP A 795 9.13 2.64 21.80
N GLN A 796 8.23 3.48 22.32
CA GLN A 796 8.56 4.51 23.31
C GLN A 796 8.94 3.93 24.66
N MET A 797 8.41 2.76 25.04
CA MET A 797 8.72 2.10 26.30
C MET A 797 10.06 1.34 26.29
N GLY A 798 10.67 1.13 25.12
CA GLY A 798 12.00 0.55 24.93
C GLY A 798 13.18 1.49 25.26
N GLY A 799 12.94 2.69 25.75
CA GLY A 799 14.00 3.62 26.17
C GLY A 799 14.94 3.01 27.21
N ALA A 800 16.19 2.80 26.84
CA ALA A 800 17.23 2.16 27.59
C ALA A 800 17.44 2.87 28.95
N LYS A 801 16.99 2.25 30.03
CA LYS A 801 17.61 2.46 31.35
C LYS A 801 18.88 1.60 31.36
N GLU A 802 20.03 2.25 31.52
CA GLU A 802 21.30 1.57 31.83
C GLU A 802 21.03 0.48 32.87
N ALA A 803 21.18 -0.76 32.48
CA ALA A 803 21.04 -1.89 33.37
C ALA A 803 22.30 -1.95 34.25
N LYS A 804 22.14 -1.80 35.58
CA LYS A 804 23.19 -2.12 36.52
C LYS A 804 23.68 -3.55 36.25
N PRO A 805 25.00 -3.81 36.30
CA PRO A 805 25.54 -5.14 36.02
C PRO A 805 24.93 -6.16 37.01
N LYS A 806 24.19 -7.12 36.46
CA LYS A 806 23.64 -8.25 37.22
C LYS A 806 24.78 -9.22 37.52
N LYS A 807 24.82 -9.79 38.76
CA LYS A 807 25.67 -10.95 39.05
C LYS A 807 25.42 -12.03 38.00
N VAL A 808 26.47 -12.41 37.32
CA VAL A 808 26.43 -13.50 36.34
C VAL A 808 26.13 -14.80 37.05
N ASP A 809 25.03 -15.43 36.74
CA ASP A 809 24.68 -16.77 37.20
C ASP A 809 25.37 -17.77 36.27
N HIS A 810 26.26 -18.62 36.78
CA HIS A 810 27.09 -19.56 36.00
C HIS A 810 26.47 -20.97 35.90
N ARG A 811 25.25 -21.22 36.44
CA ARG A 811 24.59 -22.52 36.38
C ARG A 811 24.27 -22.91 34.93
N THR A 812 24.40 -24.19 34.63
CA THR A 812 23.97 -24.78 33.32
C THR A 812 22.46 -24.82 33.24
N VAL A 813 21.92 -25.03 32.04
CA VAL A 813 20.46 -25.18 31.84
C VAL A 813 19.94 -26.40 32.58
N SER A 814 20.68 -27.51 32.59
CA SER A 814 20.35 -28.69 33.41
C SER A 814 20.21 -28.37 34.90
N GLU A 815 21.12 -27.56 35.45
CA GLU A 815 21.04 -27.15 36.86
C GLU A 815 19.90 -26.19 37.16
N LEU A 816 19.62 -25.29 36.24
CA LEU A 816 18.48 -24.36 36.34
C LEU A 816 17.13 -25.12 36.29
N ARG A 817 17.04 -26.11 35.40
CA ARG A 817 15.86 -27.00 35.27
C ARG A 817 15.66 -27.84 36.54
N ALA A 818 16.71 -28.44 37.07
CA ALA A 818 16.65 -29.22 38.32
C ALA A 818 16.22 -28.36 39.51
N ALA A 819 16.63 -27.11 39.55
CA ALA A 819 16.26 -26.17 40.61
C ALA A 819 14.91 -25.47 40.36
N LYS A 820 14.23 -25.69 39.23
CA LYS A 820 12.96 -25.03 38.80
C LYS A 820 12.98 -23.50 38.94
N VAL A 821 14.10 -22.87 38.62
CA VAL A 821 14.26 -21.41 38.71
C VAL A 821 13.60 -20.76 37.48
N SER A 822 12.33 -20.37 37.62
CA SER A 822 11.63 -19.62 36.59
C SER A 822 11.80 -18.11 36.72
N ARG A 823 11.75 -17.39 35.59
CA ARG A 823 11.82 -15.93 35.54
C ARG A 823 10.43 -15.34 35.72
N LYS A 824 10.26 -14.39 36.66
CA LYS A 824 9.00 -13.64 36.73
C LYS A 824 8.78 -12.84 35.45
N LYS A 825 7.68 -13.10 34.75
CA LYS A 825 7.27 -12.29 33.59
C LYS A 825 7.14 -10.82 33.98
N LYS A 826 7.82 -9.93 33.28
CA LYS A 826 7.61 -8.47 33.40
C LYS A 826 6.41 -8.11 32.52
N VAL A 827 5.31 -7.74 33.16
CA VAL A 827 4.18 -7.12 32.44
C VAL A 827 4.61 -5.73 31.97
N PRO A 828 4.40 -5.37 30.70
CA PRO A 828 4.67 -4.03 30.21
C PRO A 828 3.97 -3.00 31.08
N GLN A 829 4.71 -2.00 31.53
CA GLN A 829 4.20 -0.97 32.44
C GLN A 829 3.81 0.25 31.63
N MET A 830 2.60 0.75 31.82
CA MET A 830 2.11 1.99 31.21
C MET A 830 1.68 2.98 32.27
N SER A 831 1.62 4.27 31.93
CA SER A 831 1.09 5.28 32.84
C SER A 831 -0.42 5.06 33.03
N ARG A 832 -0.93 5.55 34.17
CA ARG A 832 -2.36 5.47 34.48
C ARG A 832 -3.20 6.19 33.39
N GLU A 833 -2.74 7.37 32.93
CA GLU A 833 -3.39 8.11 31.84
C GLU A 833 -3.43 7.34 30.52
N ALA A 834 -2.35 6.65 30.16
CA ALA A 834 -2.29 5.83 28.96
C ALA A 834 -3.27 4.65 29.04
N PHE A 835 -3.38 4.00 30.22
CA PHE A 835 -4.34 2.93 30.45
C PHE A 835 -5.79 3.44 30.36
N GLU A 836 -6.09 4.57 30.99
CA GLU A 836 -7.44 5.17 30.99
C GLU A 836 -7.86 5.61 29.57
N LYS A 837 -6.94 6.17 28.79
CA LYS A 837 -7.18 6.44 27.35
C LYS A 837 -7.49 5.16 26.57
N MET A 838 -6.77 4.08 26.83
CA MET A 838 -6.99 2.78 26.18
C MET A 838 -8.36 2.18 26.58
N GLU A 839 -8.75 2.27 27.86
CA GLU A 839 -10.05 1.81 28.36
C GLU A 839 -11.21 2.62 27.75
N GLN A 840 -11.03 3.92 27.58
CA GLN A 840 -12.03 4.83 26.97
C GLN A 840 -12.32 4.52 25.49
N THR A 841 -11.42 3.85 24.77
CA THR A 841 -11.66 3.46 23.39
C THR A 841 -12.76 2.41 23.22
N GLY A 842 -13.07 1.66 24.29
CA GLY A 842 -14.07 0.58 24.29
C GLY A 842 -13.78 -0.57 23.32
N ARG A 843 -12.57 -0.61 22.74
CA ARG A 843 -12.18 -1.56 21.68
C ARG A 843 -11.62 -2.89 22.19
N PHE A 844 -11.27 -2.96 23.47
CA PHE A 844 -10.74 -4.17 24.09
C PHE A 844 -11.77 -4.84 25.00
N PRO A 845 -11.86 -6.17 25.01
CA PRO A 845 -12.74 -6.89 25.92
C PRO A 845 -12.43 -6.54 27.38
N ASP A 846 -13.45 -6.37 28.22
CA ASP A 846 -13.30 -5.98 29.63
C ASP A 846 -12.34 -6.92 30.41
N LYS A 847 -12.38 -8.23 30.13
CA LYS A 847 -11.47 -9.21 30.73
C LYS A 847 -10.00 -8.95 30.41
N MET A 848 -9.70 -8.50 29.19
CA MET A 848 -8.35 -8.17 28.76
C MET A 848 -7.87 -6.88 29.44
N MET A 849 -8.71 -5.86 29.49
CA MET A 849 -8.43 -4.62 30.20
C MET A 849 -8.18 -4.85 31.68
N GLU A 850 -8.97 -5.71 32.31
CA GLU A 850 -8.78 -6.08 33.72
C GLU A 850 -7.45 -6.83 33.97
N ALA A 851 -7.05 -7.72 33.06
CA ALA A 851 -5.78 -8.42 33.13
C ALA A 851 -4.58 -7.46 32.98
N ILE A 852 -4.63 -6.53 32.02
CA ILE A 852 -3.60 -5.49 31.84
C ILE A 852 -3.51 -4.61 33.07
N LYS A 853 -4.65 -4.18 33.63
CA LYS A 853 -4.76 -3.36 34.85
C LYS A 853 -4.10 -4.03 36.04
N LYS A 854 -4.40 -5.33 36.24
CA LYS A 854 -3.82 -6.11 37.35
C LYS A 854 -2.30 -6.24 37.28
N GLY A 855 -1.72 -6.15 36.08
CA GLY A 855 -0.26 -6.19 35.87
C GLY A 855 0.45 -4.87 36.11
N GLN A 856 -0.25 -3.74 36.28
CA GLN A 856 0.36 -2.42 36.41
C GLN A 856 0.86 -2.14 37.81
N LYS A 857 2.04 -1.51 37.94
CA LYS A 857 2.62 -1.15 39.26
C LYS A 857 1.74 -0.19 40.04
N TRP A 858 1.23 0.87 39.42
CA TRP A 858 0.34 1.85 40.03
C TRP A 858 -0.93 1.20 40.60
N TYR A 859 -1.51 0.20 39.91
CA TYR A 859 -2.68 -0.55 40.41
C TYR A 859 -2.32 -1.41 41.63
N GLN A 860 -1.15 -2.06 41.59
CA GLN A 860 -0.67 -2.87 42.73
C GLN A 860 -0.33 -2.00 43.99
N GLU A 861 0.16 -0.78 43.74
CA GLU A 861 0.39 0.20 44.79
C GLU A 861 -0.92 0.69 45.42
N ASP A 862 -1.93 0.98 44.58
CA ASP A 862 -3.27 1.36 45.04
C ASP A 862 -3.93 0.23 45.84
N LEU A 863 -3.79 -1.04 45.42
CA LEU A 863 -4.25 -2.21 46.17
C LEU A 863 -3.53 -2.35 47.54
N LYS A 864 -2.23 -2.09 47.57
CA LYS A 864 -1.46 -2.08 48.86
C LYS A 864 -1.92 -0.97 49.77
N ARG A 865 -2.12 0.24 49.25
CA ARG A 865 -2.67 1.38 50.00
C ARG A 865 -4.07 1.08 50.54
N ALA A 866 -4.94 0.49 49.70
CA ALA A 866 -6.28 0.11 50.12
C ALA A 866 -6.28 -0.99 51.23
N LYS A 867 -5.36 -1.96 51.16
CA LYS A 867 -5.18 -3.00 52.17
C LYS A 867 -4.63 -2.41 53.47
N MET A 868 -3.68 -1.46 53.41
CA MET A 868 -3.16 -0.75 54.60
C MET A 868 -4.23 0.13 55.22
N ALA A 869 -5.06 0.80 54.45
CA ALA A 869 -6.18 1.60 54.93
C ALA A 869 -7.28 0.74 55.58
N LYS A 870 -7.48 -0.52 55.12
CA LYS A 870 -8.38 -1.49 55.80
C LYS A 870 -7.78 -2.08 57.05
N ALA A 871 -6.47 -2.29 57.12
CA ALA A 871 -5.77 -2.79 58.33
C ALA A 871 -5.61 -1.71 59.41
N GLY A 872 -5.66 -0.42 59.07
CA GLY A 872 -5.56 0.72 59.99
C GLY A 872 -6.87 1.16 60.66
N LYS A 873 -8.01 0.52 60.35
CA LYS A 873 -9.31 0.84 60.98
C LYS A 873 -9.59 0.04 62.26
N GLY A 874 -8.59 -0.15 63.11
CA GLY A 874 -8.70 -0.69 64.43
C GLY A 874 -7.89 0.10 65.41
N LYS A 875 -8.27 1.34 65.78
CA LYS A 875 -8.23 2.07 67.04
C LYS A 875 -8.24 3.59 66.86
N SER A 876 -9.30 4.13 67.37
CA SER A 876 -9.49 5.38 68.10
C SER A 876 -9.03 6.74 67.63
N SER A 877 -9.98 7.56 67.68
CA SER A 877 -10.16 8.87 68.26
C SER A 877 -10.07 10.08 67.33
N GLN A 878 -11.18 10.77 67.51
CA GLN A 878 -11.43 12.15 67.10
C GLN A 878 -10.24 13.11 67.35
N THR A 879 -9.86 13.82 66.27
CA THR A 879 -9.64 15.26 66.38
C THR A 879 -9.72 15.80 64.93
N GLY A 880 -10.60 16.77 64.72
CA GLY A 880 -10.86 17.38 63.43
C GLY A 880 -9.71 18.26 62.97
N ARG A 881 -9.54 18.24 61.64
CA ARG A 881 -9.12 19.40 60.86
C ARG A 881 -9.46 19.18 59.40
N SER A 882 -10.32 20.04 58.96
CA SER A 882 -10.69 20.25 57.57
C SER A 882 -9.46 20.48 56.72
N SER A 883 -9.24 19.64 55.74
CA SER A 883 -8.53 20.03 54.52
C SER A 883 -9.43 19.64 53.33
N LYS A 884 -9.88 20.65 52.63
CA LYS A 884 -10.56 20.55 51.33
C LYS A 884 -9.56 19.97 50.32
N ASP A 885 -9.49 18.66 50.19
CA ASP A 885 -8.98 18.04 49.02
C ASP A 885 -10.09 18.17 47.95
N LYS A 886 -9.90 19.14 47.06
CA LYS A 886 -10.58 19.16 45.80
C LYS A 886 -10.19 17.89 45.06
N GLY A 887 -11.00 16.84 45.20
CA GLY A 887 -11.02 15.76 44.28
C GLY A 887 -11.28 16.32 42.88
N MET A 888 -10.25 16.27 42.05
CA MET A 888 -10.36 16.53 40.66
C MET A 888 -11.39 15.51 40.12
N MET A 889 -12.64 15.94 39.91
CA MET A 889 -13.63 15.20 39.15
C MET A 889 -13.04 15.04 37.75
N MET A 890 -12.55 13.85 37.45
CA MET A 890 -12.28 13.48 36.03
C MET A 890 -13.58 13.55 35.30
N SER A 891 -13.69 14.48 34.37
CA SER A 891 -14.80 14.59 33.46
C SER A 891 -14.89 13.31 32.65
N LYS A 892 -15.98 12.56 32.77
CA LYS A 892 -16.33 11.50 31.80
C LYS A 892 -16.32 12.17 30.44
N ALA A 893 -15.58 11.57 29.48
CA ALA A 893 -15.66 12.03 28.09
C ALA A 893 -17.14 12.14 27.68
N PRO A 894 -17.56 13.26 27.12
CA PRO A 894 -18.97 13.48 26.79
C PRO A 894 -19.42 12.41 25.79
N LYS A 895 -20.40 11.60 26.17
CA LYS A 895 -21.08 10.70 25.24
C LYS A 895 -22.02 11.54 24.39
N TYR A 896 -21.64 11.78 23.13
CA TYR A 896 -22.51 12.43 22.17
C TYR A 896 -23.60 11.48 21.67
N THR A 897 -24.82 12.00 21.53
CA THR A 897 -25.93 11.26 20.91
C THR A 897 -25.71 11.14 19.41
N ARG A 898 -26.37 10.17 18.75
CA ARG A 898 -26.34 10.04 17.28
C ARG A 898 -26.72 11.33 16.56
N GLN A 899 -27.72 12.05 17.07
CA GLN A 899 -28.16 13.33 16.52
C GLN A 899 -27.06 14.41 16.66
N GLN A 900 -26.37 14.48 17.79
CA GLN A 900 -25.25 15.40 17.99
C GLN A 900 -24.08 15.07 17.06
N ILE A 901 -23.77 13.80 16.86
CA ILE A 901 -22.71 13.35 15.92
C ILE A 901 -23.09 13.76 14.49
N ARG A 902 -24.31 13.51 14.04
CA ARG A 902 -24.76 13.92 12.71
C ARG A 902 -24.74 15.44 12.52
N LEU A 903 -25.20 16.20 13.52
CA LEU A 903 -25.14 17.66 13.49
C LEU A 903 -23.67 18.14 13.44
N ALA A 904 -22.79 17.55 14.22
CA ALA A 904 -21.37 17.86 14.20
C ALA A 904 -20.77 17.62 12.81
N GLN A 905 -21.03 16.49 12.19
CA GLN A 905 -20.56 16.17 10.84
C GLN A 905 -21.09 17.16 9.79
N ALA A 906 -22.37 17.53 9.87
CA ALA A 906 -22.94 18.52 8.96
C ALA A 906 -22.28 19.91 9.14
N ILE A 907 -22.04 20.34 10.38
CA ILE A 907 -21.36 21.60 10.70
C ILE A 907 -19.92 21.59 10.17
N THR A 908 -19.14 20.54 10.46
CA THR A 908 -17.74 20.47 10.01
C THR A 908 -17.62 20.38 8.50
N THR A 909 -18.56 19.73 7.82
CA THR A 909 -18.63 19.74 6.34
C THR A 909 -18.74 21.17 5.80
N VAL A 910 -19.64 22.01 6.34
CA VAL A 910 -19.79 23.40 5.90
C VAL A 910 -18.58 24.23 6.31
N GLU A 911 -18.08 24.06 7.52
CA GLU A 911 -16.91 24.77 8.02
C GLU A 911 -15.70 24.52 7.12
N HIS A 912 -15.40 23.24 6.82
CA HIS A 912 -14.27 22.88 5.96
C HIS A 912 -14.45 23.43 4.55
N ALA A 913 -15.65 23.34 4.00
CA ALA A 913 -15.94 23.89 2.68
C ALA A 913 -15.73 25.41 2.63
N LEU A 914 -16.17 26.16 3.64
CA LEU A 914 -15.95 27.59 3.75
C LEU A 914 -14.46 27.94 3.92
N GLN A 915 -13.76 27.26 4.83
CA GLN A 915 -12.33 27.47 5.10
C GLN A 915 -11.45 27.14 3.88
N ASN A 916 -11.90 26.21 3.05
CA ASN A 916 -11.12 25.75 1.91
C ASN A 916 -11.32 26.62 0.66
N VAL A 917 -12.32 27.48 0.57
CA VAL A 917 -12.56 28.34 -0.62
C VAL A 917 -11.30 29.14 -1.00
N GLY A 918 -10.73 29.87 -0.06
CA GLY A 918 -9.50 30.66 -0.29
C GLY A 918 -8.28 29.79 -0.56
N LYS A 919 -8.16 28.67 0.16
CA LYS A 919 -7.08 27.68 -0.06
C LYS A 919 -7.18 27.07 -1.45
N TYR A 920 -8.38 26.75 -1.91
CA TYR A 920 -8.65 26.25 -3.25
C TYR A 920 -8.23 27.26 -4.33
N SER A 921 -8.60 28.49 -4.14
CA SER A 921 -8.22 29.58 -5.05
C SER A 921 -6.69 29.73 -5.14
N GLU A 922 -6.00 29.75 -4.01
CA GLU A 922 -4.54 29.86 -3.97
C GLU A 922 -3.86 28.61 -4.54
N ALA A 923 -4.35 27.42 -4.20
CA ALA A 923 -3.83 26.17 -4.75
C ALA A 923 -3.92 26.14 -6.28
N LEU A 924 -5.05 26.55 -6.87
CA LEU A 924 -5.21 26.60 -8.33
C LEU A 924 -4.28 27.63 -9.00
N ARG A 925 -3.91 28.72 -8.31
CA ARG A 925 -2.91 29.66 -8.81
C ARG A 925 -1.51 29.07 -8.80
N GLN A 926 -1.15 28.34 -7.74
CA GLN A 926 0.21 27.84 -7.52
C GLN A 926 0.46 26.47 -8.17
N SER A 927 -0.58 25.63 -8.29
CA SER A 927 -0.43 24.25 -8.76
C SER A 927 0.29 24.09 -10.07
N PRO A 928 -0.01 24.84 -11.15
CA PRO A 928 0.67 24.65 -12.43
C PRO A 928 2.17 24.92 -12.36
N LEU A 929 2.61 25.81 -11.48
CA LEU A 929 4.03 26.09 -11.24
C LEU A 929 4.66 25.01 -10.36
N ASN A 930 3.92 24.56 -9.35
CA ASN A 930 4.37 23.53 -8.42
C ASN A 930 4.47 22.15 -9.10
N GLU A 931 3.58 21.81 -10.02
CA GLU A 931 3.65 20.59 -10.82
C GLU A 931 4.98 20.45 -11.54
N MET A 932 5.41 21.53 -12.21
CA MET A 932 6.72 21.55 -12.86
C MET A 932 7.88 21.47 -11.87
N SER A 933 7.77 22.14 -10.74
CA SER A 933 8.83 22.11 -9.71
C SER A 933 9.01 20.74 -9.08
N SER A 934 7.91 20.03 -8.84
CA SER A 934 7.98 18.66 -8.31
C SER A 934 8.50 17.66 -9.32
N LEU A 935 8.12 17.79 -10.58
CA LEU A 935 8.70 16.95 -11.61
C LEU A 935 10.22 17.13 -11.66
N MET A 936 10.70 18.40 -11.56
CA MET A 936 12.14 18.67 -11.48
C MET A 936 12.78 18.07 -10.22
N ASN A 937 12.09 18.15 -9.07
CA ASN A 937 12.57 17.52 -7.83
C ASN A 937 12.65 15.99 -7.98
N ALA A 938 11.64 15.36 -8.55
CA ALA A 938 11.62 13.93 -8.80
C ALA A 938 12.73 13.50 -9.78
N LEU A 939 12.95 14.24 -10.86
CA LEU A 939 14.06 14.02 -11.81
C LEU A 939 15.45 14.26 -11.18
N ASN A 940 15.50 14.87 -10.01
CA ASN A 940 16.70 15.02 -9.18
C ASN A 940 16.75 13.99 -8.03
N GLY A 941 15.98 12.93 -8.09
CA GLY A 941 15.95 11.86 -7.07
C GLY A 941 15.47 12.34 -5.70
N GLY A 942 14.56 13.32 -5.68
CA GLY A 942 14.00 13.88 -4.45
C GLY A 942 12.85 13.06 -3.89
N PHE A 943 12.34 13.53 -2.74
CA PHE A 943 11.22 12.95 -2.05
C PHE A 943 9.92 13.01 -2.88
N THR A 944 9.16 11.93 -2.84
CA THR A 944 7.82 11.87 -3.44
C THR A 944 6.79 12.24 -2.39
N ALA A 945 6.01 13.28 -2.62
CA ALA A 945 4.97 13.70 -1.69
C ALA A 945 3.93 12.57 -1.53
N PRO A 946 3.62 12.13 -0.31
CA PRO A 946 2.58 11.16 -0.08
C PRO A 946 1.22 11.77 -0.42
N SER A 947 0.36 10.99 -1.05
CA SER A 947 -1.03 11.33 -1.28
C SER A 947 -1.89 10.08 -1.09
N PRO A 948 -3.20 10.21 -0.91
CA PRO A 948 -4.10 9.07 -1.01
C PRO A 948 -3.89 8.38 -2.36
N GLY A 949 -3.44 7.12 -2.32
CA GLY A 949 -3.03 6.38 -3.51
C GLY A 949 -1.56 6.55 -3.90
N GLY A 950 -0.75 7.31 -3.14
CA GLY A 950 0.69 7.43 -3.33
C GLY A 950 1.11 8.11 -4.63
N ASP A 951 0.35 9.08 -5.10
CA ASP A 951 0.70 9.86 -6.27
C ASP A 951 1.80 10.86 -5.97
N LEU A 952 2.67 11.10 -6.93
CA LEU A 952 3.54 12.26 -6.94
C LEU A 952 2.70 13.51 -7.21
N ILE A 953 1.95 13.93 -6.23
CA ILE A 953 1.29 15.23 -6.27
C ILE A 953 2.27 16.24 -5.73
N VAL A 954 2.53 17.15 -6.55
CA VAL A 954 3.54 18.14 -6.44
C VAL A 954 3.42 19.06 -5.29
N ASN A 955 2.24 19.28 -4.88
CA ASN A 955 1.97 20.16 -3.76
C ASN A 955 0.94 19.45 -2.89
N PRO A 956 1.28 19.08 -1.64
CA PRO A 956 0.29 18.52 -0.72
C PRO A 956 -0.87 19.50 -0.44
N ASN A 957 -0.67 20.78 -0.74
CA ASN A 957 -1.72 21.80 -0.71
C ASN A 957 -2.42 21.95 -2.06
N THR A 958 -1.92 21.31 -3.11
CA THR A 958 -2.67 21.20 -4.33
C THR A 958 -3.84 20.31 -4.05
N LEU A 959 -4.98 20.82 -4.22
CA LEU A 959 -6.18 20.07 -4.13
C LEU A 959 -6.02 18.75 -4.83
N PRO A 960 -6.41 17.69 -4.20
CA PRO A 960 -6.83 16.50 -4.90
C PRO A 960 -8.14 16.86 -5.64
N THR A 961 -8.01 17.74 -6.63
CA THR A 961 -9.13 18.34 -7.33
C THR A 961 -10.02 17.28 -7.95
N GLY A 962 -9.44 16.23 -8.50
CA GLY A 962 -10.20 15.12 -9.03
C GLY A 962 -11.00 14.40 -7.95
N ARG A 963 -10.38 14.09 -6.82
CA ARG A 963 -11.07 13.43 -5.70
C ARG A 963 -12.20 14.30 -5.13
N ASN A 964 -11.93 15.57 -4.92
CA ASN A 964 -12.96 16.48 -4.40
C ASN A 964 -14.12 16.67 -5.37
N LEU A 965 -13.87 16.69 -6.68
CA LEU A 965 -14.92 16.79 -7.67
C LEU A 965 -15.81 15.55 -7.72
N PHE A 966 -15.24 14.36 -7.52
CA PHE A 966 -16.00 13.11 -7.57
C PHE A 966 -16.60 12.70 -6.22
N SER A 967 -15.99 13.06 -5.11
CA SER A 967 -16.41 12.64 -3.78
C SER A 967 -17.23 13.68 -3.02
N ILE A 968 -17.29 14.92 -3.48
CA ILE A 968 -17.96 16.02 -2.81
C ILE A 968 -19.42 15.68 -2.44
N ASN A 969 -20.15 15.07 -3.36
CA ASN A 969 -21.56 14.75 -3.16
C ASN A 969 -21.82 13.47 -2.36
N VAL A 970 -20.80 12.61 -2.20
CA VAL A 970 -20.96 11.31 -1.54
C VAL A 970 -20.41 11.32 -0.12
N GLU A 971 -19.20 11.85 0.07
CA GLU A 971 -18.51 11.81 1.37
C GLU A 971 -18.87 12.98 2.28
N ASN A 972 -19.17 14.14 1.71
CA ASN A 972 -19.36 15.39 2.45
C ASN A 972 -20.80 15.86 2.56
N THR A 973 -21.77 15.07 2.11
CA THR A 973 -23.18 15.39 2.22
C THR A 973 -23.83 14.44 3.23
N PRO A 974 -23.79 14.74 4.52
CA PRO A 974 -24.44 13.91 5.54
C PRO A 974 -25.94 14.15 5.48
N SER A 975 -26.63 13.57 4.51
CA SER A 975 -28.09 13.52 4.51
C SER A 975 -28.55 12.13 4.92
N GLU A 976 -29.59 12.09 5.75
CA GLU A 976 -30.23 10.86 6.18
C GLU A 976 -30.77 10.08 4.96
N ASP A 977 -31.29 10.81 3.98
CA ASP A 977 -31.80 10.25 2.74
C ASP A 977 -30.72 9.64 1.85
N ALA A 978 -29.51 10.23 1.79
CA ALA A 978 -28.39 9.66 1.05
C ALA A 978 -27.93 8.35 1.71
N TRP A 979 -27.92 8.31 3.04
CA TRP A 979 -27.59 7.11 3.81
C TRP A 979 -28.65 6.02 3.64
N GLU A 980 -29.95 6.36 3.73
CA GLU A 980 -31.04 5.41 3.52
C GLU A 980 -31.06 4.88 2.09
N LYS A 981 -30.88 5.73 1.09
CA LYS A 981 -30.75 5.29 -0.32
C LYS A 981 -29.54 4.41 -0.56
N ALA A 982 -28.39 4.70 0.05
CA ALA A 982 -27.21 3.85 -0.03
C ALA A 982 -27.47 2.48 0.62
N LYS A 983 -28.13 2.47 1.77
CA LYS A 983 -28.54 1.23 2.46
C LYS A 983 -29.53 0.44 1.62
N GLU A 984 -30.56 1.07 1.10
CA GLU A 984 -31.56 0.43 0.21
C GLU A 984 -30.89 -0.18 -1.03
N LEU A 985 -29.96 0.56 -1.65
CA LEU A 985 -29.19 0.07 -2.79
C LEU A 985 -28.33 -1.15 -2.42
N CYS A 986 -27.68 -1.13 -1.27
CA CYS A 986 -26.93 -2.28 -0.77
C CYS A 986 -27.83 -3.47 -0.49
N ASP A 987 -28.95 -3.28 0.20
CA ASP A 987 -29.89 -4.34 0.51
C ASP A 987 -30.52 -4.95 -0.76
N ASN A 988 -30.87 -4.14 -1.74
CA ASN A 988 -31.37 -4.58 -3.05
C ASN A 988 -30.29 -5.33 -3.84
N THR A 989 -29.04 -4.87 -3.81
CA THR A 989 -27.90 -5.54 -4.45
C THR A 989 -27.65 -6.90 -3.83
N ILE A 990 -27.65 -6.99 -2.51
CA ILE A 990 -27.50 -8.24 -1.77
C ILE A 990 -28.64 -9.20 -2.11
N LYS A 991 -29.88 -8.69 -2.11
CA LYS A 991 -31.07 -9.49 -2.44
C LYS A 991 -30.98 -10.06 -3.86
N MET A 992 -30.65 -9.22 -4.85
CA MET A 992 -30.47 -9.65 -6.24
C MET A 992 -29.34 -10.67 -6.38
N TYR A 993 -28.25 -10.48 -5.64
CA TYR A 993 -27.13 -11.41 -5.63
C TYR A 993 -27.58 -12.77 -5.07
N CYS A 994 -28.24 -12.80 -3.92
CA CYS A 994 -28.76 -14.00 -3.31
C CYS A 994 -29.82 -14.72 -4.19
N GLU A 995 -30.62 -13.96 -4.92
CA GLU A 995 -31.61 -14.53 -5.87
C GLU A 995 -30.92 -15.20 -7.08
N ARG A 996 -29.85 -14.62 -7.61
CA ARG A 996 -29.06 -15.18 -8.72
C ARG A 996 -28.27 -16.42 -8.32
N HIS A 997 -27.84 -16.49 -7.07
CA HIS A 997 -27.01 -17.56 -6.52
C HIS A 997 -27.77 -18.49 -5.56
N LYS A 998 -29.08 -18.66 -5.78
CA LYS A 998 -29.91 -19.60 -5.01
C LYS A 998 -29.36 -21.03 -5.10
N GLY A 999 -28.84 -21.54 -3.97
CA GLY A 999 -28.27 -22.89 -3.85
C GLY A 999 -26.73 -22.94 -3.78
N GLU A 1000 -26.01 -21.83 -4.00
CA GLU A 1000 -24.54 -21.79 -3.88
C GLU A 1000 -24.06 -21.49 -2.46
N TYR A 1001 -24.93 -20.96 -1.59
CA TYR A 1001 -24.59 -20.63 -0.21
C TYR A 1001 -25.55 -21.32 0.77
N PRO A 1002 -25.04 -21.91 1.87
CA PRO A 1002 -25.91 -22.47 2.89
C PRO A 1002 -26.76 -21.36 3.50
N ARG A 1003 -28.07 -21.59 3.57
CA ARG A 1003 -28.99 -20.72 4.30
C ARG A 1003 -28.59 -20.71 5.77
N LYS A 1004 -28.19 -19.58 6.30
CA LYS A 1004 -28.20 -19.37 7.74
C LYS A 1004 -29.62 -19.11 8.22
#